data_115e4bd5e55e1d1716d01959fe2d4e97
#
_entry.id   115e4bd5e55e1d1716d01959fe2d4e97
#
_cell.length_a   1.000
_cell.length_b   1.000
_cell.length_c   1.000
_cell.angle_alpha   90.00
_cell.angle_beta   90.00
_cell.angle_gamma   90.00
#
_symmetry.space_group_name_H-M   'P 1'
#
loop_
_entity.id
_entity.type
_entity.pdbx_description
1 polymer ?
#
loop_
_entity_poly.entity_id
_entity_poly.type
_entity_poly.pdbx_seq_one_letter_code
_entity_poly.pdbx_strand_id
1 'polypeptide(L)'
;MRQIHVETTEGVVIENIYEIEELPMLGKLLSCKDSKKRGVNYLNIPCAFDIETTNIYLKDSKGNILKEPRPYAFMYQWQFCLDDCVCFGRTWEEFQHLIRQLEKRMNLSLDNRLVIYVHNLPFEWAFMHRFLNYHDGFFREERKPLKIVTKEGIEFRCSYALSNMSLNKFCENETNVTHYKLIDTYDYSKIRTYLTPLTEEEEAYCYNDVRGLCECIRSRMKNDTLSTMPMTSTGYVRRDMRAAVKGDKKYRTLFRNNALDADLYTMCRDAFRGGDTHANIDYSNQLIHDVTSKDENSAYPAAMMMDLYPQTAFFKIKVSTFLNRDMSEYALLMEVRFTDIEYIGNCGIPYIALAKCKKYSVDKVVDNGRILKASFLELILTDIDYKIITTEYKIKGDIFIKDIYASVYAPLSDKIKNIVMEYYRGKTLLKGDSSKIYEYNKKKNSLNSTFGCMVMRIDQTEVAYNGQTGLYEVKTPDLEETLSKFYKSRNNFLSYQHGVWITANARMRLRKMLWEVGEDVVYCDTDSIKYKGDHEDIFKKRNEEIIKQAEEAGAYAETIDGRIKYLGYWDDDGFYPEFKTLGAKKYVYREYDANKNKYVVKSTIAGVSKKAGAKFFNEVGVDGFKIGETIKDSGHLTAYYNDDNIHTITVNKATFTTASNVALIDGNYTIGVTTEYLDLLEKALAKQEDLDYI
;
A
#
# COMPACT_ATOMS: atom_id res chain seq x y z
N MET A 1 -14.18 -38.17 10.93
CA MET A 1 -14.30 -37.56 9.58
C MET A 1 -15.78 -37.43 9.25
N ARG A 2 -16.26 -36.27 8.79
CA ARG A 2 -17.62 -35.99 8.31
C ARG A 2 -17.60 -35.27 6.96
N GLN A 3 -18.67 -35.41 6.17
CA GLN A 3 -18.77 -34.82 4.84
C GLN A 3 -19.58 -33.53 4.86
N ILE A 4 -19.24 -32.61 3.97
CA ILE A 4 -19.98 -31.37 3.69
C ILE A 4 -20.04 -31.12 2.18
N HIS A 5 -21.05 -30.36 1.73
CA HIS A 5 -21.14 -29.86 0.36
C HIS A 5 -20.49 -28.50 0.28
N VAL A 6 -19.56 -28.31 -0.65
CA VAL A 6 -18.78 -27.09 -0.80
C VAL A 6 -18.92 -26.56 -2.23
N GLU A 7 -19.20 -25.30 -2.38
CA GLU A 7 -19.25 -24.64 -3.68
C GLU A 7 -17.83 -24.30 -4.16
N THR A 8 -17.51 -24.69 -5.39
CA THR A 8 -16.22 -24.45 -6.04
C THR A 8 -16.40 -23.87 -7.44
N THR A 9 -15.31 -23.48 -8.11
CA THR A 9 -15.35 -23.03 -9.52
C THR A 9 -15.81 -24.14 -10.48
N GLU A 10 -15.78 -25.40 -10.07
CA GLU A 10 -16.18 -26.58 -10.84
C GLU A 10 -17.60 -27.07 -10.50
N GLY A 11 -18.28 -26.38 -9.58
CA GLY A 11 -19.60 -26.72 -9.06
C GLY A 11 -19.56 -27.16 -7.61
N VAL A 12 -20.66 -27.75 -7.13
CA VAL A 12 -20.75 -28.25 -5.76
C VAL A 12 -20.06 -29.60 -5.68
N VAL A 13 -19.12 -29.74 -4.75
CA VAL A 13 -18.37 -30.98 -4.48
C VAL A 13 -18.61 -31.45 -3.05
N ILE A 14 -18.38 -32.73 -2.80
CA ILE A 14 -18.42 -33.29 -1.44
C ILE A 14 -17.00 -33.32 -0.90
N GLU A 15 -16.77 -32.63 0.21
CA GLU A 15 -15.48 -32.54 0.87
C GLU A 15 -15.53 -33.14 2.28
N ASN A 16 -14.36 -33.43 2.84
CA ASN A 16 -14.22 -34.05 4.15
C ASN A 16 -13.66 -33.10 5.17
N ILE A 17 -14.30 -33.02 6.34
CA ILE A 17 -13.74 -32.40 7.55
C ILE A 17 -13.19 -33.52 8.43
N TYR A 18 -11.92 -33.40 8.77
CA TYR A 18 -11.18 -34.37 9.57
C TYR A 18 -11.17 -33.98 11.04
N GLU A 19 -11.16 -34.99 11.95
CA GLU A 19 -10.75 -34.75 13.33
C GLU A 19 -9.22 -34.57 13.40
N ILE A 20 -8.73 -33.93 14.45
CA ILE A 20 -7.28 -33.66 14.60
C ILE A 20 -6.46 -34.95 14.52
N GLU A 21 -6.95 -36.02 15.15
CA GLU A 21 -6.29 -37.33 15.17
C GLU A 21 -6.30 -38.02 13.79
N GLU A 22 -7.26 -37.71 12.94
CA GLU A 22 -7.42 -38.26 11.63
C GLU A 22 -6.63 -37.58 10.53
N LEU A 23 -6.07 -36.39 10.83
CA LEU A 23 -5.20 -35.69 9.87
C LEU A 23 -4.11 -36.65 9.38
N PRO A 24 -3.93 -36.82 8.07
CA PRO A 24 -3.04 -37.85 7.54
C PRO A 24 -1.60 -37.56 7.98
N MET A 25 -0.95 -38.63 8.45
CA MET A 25 0.52 -38.60 8.58
C MET A 25 1.09 -38.67 7.15
N LEU A 26 1.53 -37.53 6.64
CA LEU A 26 2.17 -37.48 5.33
C LEU A 26 3.55 -38.14 5.46
N GLY A 27 3.64 -39.40 5.08
CA GLY A 27 4.90 -40.12 5.03
C GLY A 27 5.89 -39.41 4.08
N LYS A 28 7.14 -39.26 4.48
CA LYS A 28 8.25 -38.60 3.76
C LYS A 28 7.86 -37.23 3.18
N LEU A 29 7.58 -36.28 4.05
CA LEU A 29 7.49 -34.88 3.66
C LEU A 29 8.81 -34.44 3.04
N LEU A 30 8.72 -33.89 1.83
CA LEU A 30 9.86 -33.26 1.18
C LEU A 30 10.24 -32.05 2.02
N SER A 31 11.45 -32.04 2.57
CA SER A 31 11.98 -30.88 3.29
C SER A 31 12.80 -29.99 2.36
N CYS A 32 12.71 -28.68 2.56
CA CYS A 32 13.54 -27.71 1.88
C CYS A 32 14.36 -26.92 2.91
N LYS A 33 15.65 -26.76 2.64
CA LYS A 33 16.54 -26.01 3.52
C LYS A 33 16.47 -24.52 3.25
N ASP A 34 16.48 -23.71 4.30
CA ASP A 34 16.77 -22.29 4.16
C ASP A 34 18.24 -22.09 3.79
N SER A 35 18.49 -21.74 2.53
CA SER A 35 19.85 -21.46 2.04
C SER A 35 20.53 -20.28 2.73
N LYS A 36 19.78 -19.45 3.45
CA LYS A 36 20.29 -18.25 4.13
C LYS A 36 20.58 -18.46 5.61
N LYS A 37 19.84 -19.36 6.26
CA LYS A 37 20.02 -19.72 7.67
C LYS A 37 20.49 -21.18 7.73
N ARG A 38 21.76 -21.40 8.03
CA ARG A 38 22.29 -22.75 8.22
C ARG A 38 21.52 -23.43 9.35
N GLY A 39 20.87 -24.54 9.05
CA GLY A 39 20.23 -25.42 10.03
C GLY A 39 18.72 -25.52 9.97
N VAL A 40 17.98 -24.54 9.44
CA VAL A 40 16.52 -24.60 9.40
C VAL A 40 16.02 -25.36 8.16
N ASN A 41 15.24 -26.42 8.39
CA ASN A 41 14.50 -27.13 7.38
C ASN A 41 13.03 -26.69 7.44
N TYR A 42 12.39 -26.59 6.28
CA TYR A 42 10.94 -26.39 6.18
C TYR A 42 10.30 -27.65 5.57
N LEU A 43 9.25 -28.13 6.16
CA LEU A 43 8.39 -29.14 5.53
C LEU A 43 7.69 -28.49 4.34
N ASN A 44 7.96 -29.00 3.13
CA ASN A 44 7.50 -28.36 1.89
C ASN A 44 6.07 -28.77 1.55
N ILE A 45 5.12 -28.40 2.39
CA ILE A 45 3.71 -28.68 2.29
C ILE A 45 2.90 -27.40 2.50
N PRO A 46 1.86 -27.11 1.68
CA PRO A 46 1.02 -25.95 1.89
C PRO A 46 0.13 -26.15 3.12
N CYS A 47 0.09 -25.15 4.00
CA CYS A 47 -0.80 -25.13 5.15
C CYS A 47 -1.43 -23.75 5.30
N ALA A 48 -2.68 -23.73 5.75
CA ALA A 48 -3.42 -22.50 6.02
C ALA A 48 -4.16 -22.58 7.36
N PHE A 49 -4.38 -21.43 7.96
CA PHE A 49 -5.16 -21.28 9.20
C PHE A 49 -5.95 -19.98 9.14
N ASP A 50 -7.15 -20.01 9.71
CA ASP A 50 -8.03 -18.86 9.81
C ASP A 50 -8.95 -19.02 11.03
N ILE A 51 -9.58 -17.91 11.50
CA ILE A 51 -10.54 -17.91 12.61
C ILE A 51 -11.81 -17.16 12.28
N GLU A 52 -12.92 -17.58 12.91
CA GLU A 52 -14.16 -16.83 12.91
C GLU A 52 -14.42 -16.22 14.28
N THR A 53 -14.87 -14.96 14.28
CA THR A 53 -15.06 -14.17 15.50
C THR A 53 -16.45 -13.58 15.59
N THR A 54 -16.92 -13.34 16.81
CA THR A 54 -18.16 -12.62 17.11
C THR A 54 -17.89 -11.41 17.98
N ASN A 55 -18.57 -10.30 17.71
CA ASN A 55 -18.53 -9.11 18.56
C ASN A 55 -19.68 -9.12 19.57
N ILE A 56 -19.35 -8.99 20.83
CA ILE A 56 -20.32 -8.95 21.93
C ILE A 56 -20.34 -7.57 22.57
N TYR A 57 -21.49 -6.92 22.54
CA TYR A 57 -21.72 -5.65 23.20
C TYR A 57 -22.27 -5.88 24.59
N LEU A 58 -21.68 -5.23 25.60
CA LEU A 58 -22.25 -5.22 26.93
C LEU A 58 -23.57 -4.45 26.93
N LYS A 59 -24.51 -4.88 27.78
CA LYS A 59 -25.81 -4.24 27.98
C LYS A 59 -25.94 -3.74 29.41
N ASP A 60 -26.65 -2.63 29.59
CA ASP A 60 -27.05 -2.14 30.91
C ASP A 60 -28.14 -3.03 31.52
N SER A 61 -28.54 -2.73 32.78
CA SER A 61 -29.59 -3.45 33.48
C SER A 61 -30.97 -3.37 32.81
N LYS A 62 -31.15 -2.46 31.86
CA LYS A 62 -32.39 -2.29 31.11
C LYS A 62 -32.31 -2.95 29.73
N GLY A 63 -31.17 -3.59 29.40
CA GLY A 63 -30.95 -4.26 28.10
C GLY A 63 -30.45 -3.36 26.97
N ASN A 64 -30.14 -2.08 27.21
CA ASN A 64 -29.58 -1.19 26.21
C ASN A 64 -28.10 -1.47 26.00
N ILE A 65 -27.66 -1.42 24.76
CA ILE A 65 -26.23 -1.59 24.41
C ILE A 65 -25.41 -0.44 25.01
N LEU A 66 -24.43 -0.78 25.81
CA LEU A 66 -23.44 0.17 26.29
C LEU A 66 -22.48 0.51 25.15
N LYS A 67 -22.36 1.80 24.83
CA LYS A 67 -21.36 2.27 23.85
C LYS A 67 -19.95 2.28 24.42
N GLU A 68 -19.82 2.37 25.72
CA GLU A 68 -18.60 2.24 26.49
C GLU A 68 -18.83 1.26 27.65
N PRO A 69 -17.98 0.25 27.86
CA PRO A 69 -16.82 -0.10 27.05
C PRO A 69 -17.22 -0.61 25.64
N ARG A 70 -16.26 -0.56 24.72
CA ARG A 70 -16.39 -1.03 23.33
C ARG A 70 -16.72 -2.53 23.28
N PRO A 71 -17.22 -3.05 22.14
CA PRO A 71 -17.51 -4.47 22.03
C PRO A 71 -16.28 -5.33 22.22
N TYR A 72 -16.48 -6.49 22.78
CA TYR A 72 -15.47 -7.54 22.90
C TYR A 72 -15.64 -8.53 21.74
N ALA A 73 -14.54 -8.87 21.07
CA ALA A 73 -14.56 -9.89 20.04
C ALA A 73 -14.00 -11.20 20.59
N PHE A 74 -14.59 -12.32 20.18
CA PHE A 74 -14.19 -13.65 20.61
C PHE A 74 -14.12 -14.59 19.40
N MET A 75 -13.08 -15.43 19.37
CA MET A 75 -13.03 -16.56 18.47
C MET A 75 -14.05 -17.60 18.92
N TYR A 76 -14.87 -18.09 18.00
CA TYR A 76 -15.83 -19.16 18.25
C TYR A 76 -15.59 -20.39 17.36
N GLN A 77 -14.76 -20.24 16.34
CA GLN A 77 -14.29 -21.31 15.47
C GLN A 77 -12.92 -20.96 14.90
N TRP A 78 -12.09 -21.98 14.73
CA TRP A 78 -10.89 -21.93 13.92
C TRP A 78 -10.92 -23.05 12.89
N GLN A 79 -10.27 -22.84 11.78
CA GLN A 79 -10.10 -23.79 10.69
C GLN A 79 -8.63 -23.90 10.30
N PHE A 80 -8.20 -25.11 10.01
CA PHE A 80 -6.84 -25.44 9.60
C PHE A 80 -6.85 -26.36 8.40
N CYS A 81 -6.03 -26.07 7.40
CA CYS A 81 -5.83 -26.90 6.22
C CYS A 81 -4.37 -27.37 6.17
N LEU A 82 -4.18 -28.67 6.06
CA LEU A 82 -2.91 -29.33 5.81
C LEU A 82 -3.00 -30.04 4.46
N ASP A 83 -2.35 -29.46 3.42
CA ASP A 83 -2.46 -29.90 2.03
C ASP A 83 -3.92 -29.87 1.53
N ASP A 84 -4.60 -31.00 1.46
CA ASP A 84 -6.01 -31.13 1.06
C ASP A 84 -6.95 -31.45 2.24
N CYS A 85 -6.40 -31.59 3.45
CA CYS A 85 -7.15 -32.02 4.61
C CYS A 85 -7.49 -30.85 5.51
N VAL A 86 -8.78 -30.60 5.70
CA VAL A 86 -9.30 -29.52 6.54
C VAL A 86 -9.82 -30.08 7.86
N CYS A 87 -9.47 -29.46 8.98
CA CYS A 87 -10.05 -29.71 10.28
C CYS A 87 -10.53 -28.41 10.93
N PHE A 88 -11.55 -28.52 11.78
CA PHE A 88 -12.15 -27.43 12.53
C PHE A 88 -12.00 -27.65 14.03
N GLY A 89 -12.02 -26.55 14.77
CA GLY A 89 -12.16 -26.57 16.21
C GLY A 89 -12.88 -25.33 16.71
N ARG A 90 -13.33 -25.40 17.97
CA ARG A 90 -14.21 -24.40 18.54
C ARG A 90 -13.57 -23.65 19.71
N THR A 91 -12.46 -24.16 20.26
CA THR A 91 -11.80 -23.64 21.45
C THR A 91 -10.29 -23.50 21.26
N TRP A 92 -9.67 -22.67 22.09
CA TRP A 92 -8.21 -22.52 22.07
C TRP A 92 -7.48 -23.75 22.64
N GLU A 93 -8.13 -24.52 23.49
CA GLU A 93 -7.63 -25.78 24.00
C GLU A 93 -7.49 -26.82 22.89
N GLU A 94 -8.49 -26.92 22.02
CA GLU A 94 -8.43 -27.76 20.80
C GLU A 94 -7.33 -27.28 19.84
N PHE A 95 -7.18 -25.96 19.68
CA PHE A 95 -6.09 -25.40 18.87
C PHE A 95 -4.73 -25.77 19.44
N GLN A 96 -4.52 -25.63 20.75
CA GLN A 96 -3.29 -26.05 21.40
C GLN A 96 -3.06 -27.56 21.28
N HIS A 97 -4.13 -28.36 21.27
CA HIS A 97 -4.06 -29.78 21.01
C HIS A 97 -3.59 -30.07 19.58
N LEU A 98 -4.14 -29.40 18.59
CA LEU A 98 -3.65 -29.46 17.20
C LEU A 98 -2.15 -29.15 17.11
N ILE A 99 -1.68 -28.06 17.73
CA ILE A 99 -0.26 -27.69 17.75
C ILE A 99 0.62 -28.81 18.30
N ARG A 100 0.24 -29.41 19.45
CA ARG A 100 0.97 -30.55 20.04
C ARG A 100 0.95 -31.80 19.14
N GLN A 101 -0.17 -32.09 18.46
CA GLN A 101 -0.25 -33.21 17.53
C GLN A 101 0.65 -33.01 16.31
N LEU A 102 0.68 -31.80 15.73
CA LEU A 102 1.56 -31.47 14.63
C LEU A 102 3.02 -31.57 15.04
N GLU A 103 3.42 -31.00 16.19
CA GLU A 103 4.78 -31.11 16.74
C GLU A 103 5.23 -32.57 16.83
N LYS A 104 4.45 -33.38 17.53
CA LYS A 104 4.80 -34.79 17.81
C LYS A 104 4.83 -35.63 16.55
N ARG A 105 3.78 -35.53 15.69
CA ARG A 105 3.60 -36.43 14.53
C ARG A 105 4.51 -36.06 13.36
N MET A 106 4.87 -34.79 13.23
CA MET A 106 5.76 -34.29 12.18
C MET A 106 7.19 -34.08 12.65
N ASN A 107 7.49 -34.40 13.91
CA ASN A 107 8.82 -34.20 14.53
C ASN A 107 9.33 -32.75 14.33
N LEU A 108 8.45 -31.79 14.63
CA LEU A 108 8.76 -30.37 14.49
C LEU A 108 9.73 -29.91 15.60
N SER A 109 10.49 -28.89 15.28
CA SER A 109 11.42 -28.21 16.18
C SER A 109 11.78 -26.84 15.61
N LEU A 110 12.57 -26.06 16.34
CA LEU A 110 13.09 -24.79 15.83
C LEU A 110 13.92 -24.94 14.53
N ASP A 111 14.54 -26.11 14.34
CA ASP A 111 15.34 -26.43 13.15
C ASP A 111 14.57 -27.20 12.07
N ASN A 112 13.37 -27.72 12.39
CA ASN A 112 12.50 -28.44 11.47
C ASN A 112 11.08 -27.90 11.58
N ARG A 113 10.72 -26.98 10.68
CA ARG A 113 9.51 -26.16 10.82
C ARG A 113 8.41 -26.51 9.84
N LEU A 114 7.17 -26.39 10.33
CA LEU A 114 5.97 -26.33 9.52
C LEU A 114 5.57 -24.88 9.31
N VAL A 115 5.39 -24.46 8.04
CA VAL A 115 4.93 -23.10 7.71
C VAL A 115 3.41 -23.13 7.53
N ILE A 116 2.71 -22.30 8.29
CA ILE A 116 1.25 -22.11 8.20
C ILE A 116 0.99 -20.69 7.71
N TYR A 117 0.27 -20.54 6.61
CA TYR A 117 -0.14 -19.24 6.10
C TYR A 117 -1.47 -18.80 6.70
N VAL A 118 -1.53 -17.52 7.05
CA VAL A 118 -2.72 -16.85 7.58
C VAL A 118 -3.00 -15.62 6.72
N HIS A 119 -4.25 -15.45 6.28
CA HIS A 119 -4.58 -14.31 5.44
C HIS A 119 -4.94 -13.10 6.29
N ASN A 120 -3.97 -12.16 6.46
CA ASN A 120 -3.97 -11.05 7.40
C ASN A 120 -3.61 -11.48 8.84
N LEU A 121 -2.50 -12.18 9.00
CA LEU A 121 -1.94 -12.63 10.29
C LEU A 121 -2.06 -11.64 11.46
N PRO A 122 -1.96 -10.30 11.29
CA PRO A 122 -2.23 -9.34 12.35
C PRO A 122 -3.57 -9.50 13.07
N PHE A 123 -4.62 -9.92 12.37
CA PHE A 123 -5.93 -10.14 12.97
C PHE A 123 -5.92 -11.39 13.86
N GLU A 124 -5.55 -12.53 13.33
CA GLU A 124 -5.50 -13.80 14.08
C GLU A 124 -4.50 -13.72 15.23
N TRP A 125 -3.37 -13.04 15.03
CA TRP A 125 -2.38 -12.81 16.07
C TRP A 125 -2.97 -12.13 17.30
N ALA A 126 -3.87 -11.15 17.15
CA ALA A 126 -4.52 -10.48 18.27
C ALA A 126 -5.32 -11.42 19.15
N PHE A 127 -5.77 -12.58 18.64
CA PHE A 127 -6.52 -13.59 19.39
C PHE A 127 -5.64 -14.74 19.89
N MET A 128 -4.68 -15.21 19.08
CA MET A 128 -3.95 -16.44 19.37
C MET A 128 -2.66 -16.26 20.16
N HIS A 129 -2.10 -15.04 20.25
CA HIS A 129 -0.74 -14.83 20.76
C HIS A 129 -0.55 -15.31 22.21
N ARG A 130 -1.57 -15.31 23.05
CA ARG A 130 -1.50 -15.81 24.43
C ARG A 130 -1.63 -17.32 24.54
N PHE A 131 -2.07 -17.99 23.49
CA PHE A 131 -2.25 -19.43 23.43
C PHE A 131 -1.09 -20.15 22.72
N LEU A 132 -0.09 -19.39 22.24
CA LEU A 132 1.09 -19.89 21.57
C LEU A 132 2.33 -19.80 22.46
N ASN A 133 3.20 -20.79 22.39
CA ASN A 133 4.53 -20.72 22.99
C ASN A 133 5.47 -19.93 22.08
N TYR A 134 5.37 -18.60 22.13
CA TYR A 134 6.15 -17.70 21.29
C TYR A 134 7.66 -17.90 21.48
N HIS A 135 8.39 -17.93 20.35
CA HIS A 135 9.84 -17.99 20.32
C HIS A 135 10.47 -16.77 19.64
N ASP A 136 10.03 -16.44 18.41
CA ASP A 136 10.57 -15.36 17.58
C ASP A 136 9.50 -14.81 16.65
N GLY A 137 9.69 -13.59 16.15
CA GLY A 137 8.76 -12.97 15.22
C GLY A 137 9.38 -11.84 14.42
N PHE A 138 8.76 -11.51 13.30
CA PHE A 138 9.09 -10.34 12.50
C PHE A 138 7.84 -9.47 12.40
N PHE A 139 7.88 -8.31 13.04
CA PHE A 139 6.80 -7.35 13.10
C PHE A 139 7.14 -6.13 12.24
N ARG A 140 6.19 -5.68 11.44
CA ARG A 140 6.30 -4.42 10.69
C ARG A 140 6.07 -3.21 11.60
N GLU A 141 5.13 -3.32 12.50
CA GLU A 141 4.72 -2.37 13.52
C GLU A 141 4.21 -3.18 14.73
N GLU A 142 3.93 -2.53 15.86
CA GLU A 142 3.24 -3.17 16.97
C GLU A 142 1.96 -3.86 16.48
N ARG A 143 1.72 -5.08 16.94
CA ARG A 143 0.56 -5.91 16.59
C ARG A 143 0.43 -6.29 15.10
N LYS A 144 1.45 -5.99 14.27
CA LYS A 144 1.43 -6.30 12.83
C LYS A 144 2.54 -7.27 12.44
N PRO A 145 2.46 -8.54 12.86
CA PRO A 145 3.43 -9.55 12.46
C PRO A 145 3.31 -9.90 10.98
N LEU A 146 4.45 -10.10 10.34
CA LEU A 146 4.57 -10.76 9.04
C LEU A 146 4.94 -12.25 9.21
N LYS A 147 5.61 -12.57 10.33
CA LYS A 147 6.04 -13.93 10.66
C LYS A 147 6.09 -14.09 12.17
N ILE A 148 5.60 -15.25 12.66
CA ILE A 148 5.70 -15.68 14.05
C ILE A 148 6.25 -17.10 14.08
N VAL A 149 7.14 -17.38 15.00
CA VAL A 149 7.70 -18.73 15.23
C VAL A 149 7.38 -19.15 16.66
N THR A 150 6.86 -20.36 16.83
CA THR A 150 6.61 -20.98 18.13
C THR A 150 7.76 -21.91 18.55
N LYS A 151 7.83 -22.24 19.82
CA LYS A 151 8.84 -23.18 20.35
C LYS A 151 8.70 -24.60 19.79
N GLU A 152 7.48 -24.97 19.40
CA GLU A 152 7.16 -26.25 18.79
C GLU A 152 7.69 -26.36 17.33
N GLY A 153 8.14 -25.26 16.73
CA GLY A 153 8.63 -25.24 15.36
C GLY A 153 7.53 -24.94 14.33
N ILE A 154 6.45 -24.30 14.71
CA ILE A 154 5.44 -23.79 13.79
C ILE A 154 5.82 -22.34 13.44
N GLU A 155 5.81 -22.03 12.13
CA GLU A 155 6.07 -20.70 11.60
C GLU A 155 4.84 -20.16 10.87
N PHE A 156 4.11 -19.24 11.50
CA PHE A 156 2.99 -18.54 10.84
C PHE A 156 3.53 -17.44 9.94
N ARG A 157 2.98 -17.31 8.73
CA ARG A 157 3.31 -16.27 7.74
C ARG A 157 2.07 -15.56 7.22
N CYS A 158 2.17 -14.26 7.01
CA CYS A 158 1.08 -13.44 6.47
C CYS A 158 0.98 -13.58 4.94
N SER A 159 -0.08 -14.21 4.44
CA SER A 159 -0.34 -14.34 3.00
C SER A 159 -0.91 -13.05 2.38
N TYR A 160 -1.55 -12.19 3.15
CA TYR A 160 -1.92 -10.85 2.68
C TYR A 160 -0.68 -10.03 2.29
N ALA A 161 0.38 -10.06 3.10
CA ALA A 161 1.65 -9.39 2.76
C ALA A 161 2.31 -10.00 1.50
N LEU A 162 2.19 -11.32 1.32
CA LEU A 162 2.70 -12.05 0.16
C LEU A 162 1.95 -11.72 -1.14
N SER A 163 0.62 -11.57 -1.08
CA SER A 163 -0.24 -11.33 -2.24
C SER A 163 -0.53 -9.84 -2.48
N ASN A 164 -0.65 -9.06 -1.41
CA ASN A 164 -1.16 -7.69 -1.38
C ASN A 164 -2.57 -7.56 -1.98
N MET A 165 -3.43 -8.57 -1.74
CA MET A 165 -4.79 -8.68 -2.25
C MET A 165 -5.71 -9.25 -1.17
N SER A 166 -7.04 -9.04 -1.28
CA SER A 166 -8.01 -9.82 -0.50
C SER A 166 -7.93 -11.30 -0.86
N LEU A 167 -8.36 -12.18 0.04
CA LEU A 167 -8.32 -13.63 -0.18
C LEU A 167 -9.05 -14.04 -1.46
N ASN A 168 -10.26 -13.50 -1.68
CA ASN A 168 -11.01 -13.78 -2.92
C ASN A 168 -10.20 -13.45 -4.18
N LYS A 169 -9.62 -12.23 -4.24
CA LYS A 169 -8.75 -11.85 -5.36
C LYS A 169 -7.48 -12.69 -5.45
N PHE A 170 -6.96 -13.16 -4.33
CA PHE A 170 -5.81 -14.04 -4.33
C PHE A 170 -6.18 -15.40 -4.96
N CYS A 171 -7.34 -15.97 -4.60
CA CYS A 171 -7.86 -17.18 -5.22
C CYS A 171 -8.14 -17.02 -6.72
N GLU A 172 -8.80 -15.92 -7.13
CA GLU A 172 -9.07 -15.60 -8.54
C GLU A 172 -7.78 -15.40 -9.37
N ASN A 173 -6.72 -14.95 -8.72
CA ASN A 173 -5.46 -14.60 -9.38
C ASN A 173 -4.40 -15.71 -9.35
N GLU A 174 -4.66 -16.87 -8.72
CA GLU A 174 -3.73 -18.00 -8.75
C GLU A 174 -4.25 -19.11 -9.65
N THR A 175 -3.33 -19.83 -10.28
CA THR A 175 -3.67 -20.94 -11.19
C THR A 175 -4.02 -22.21 -10.42
N ASN A 176 -4.99 -22.98 -10.91
CA ASN A 176 -5.45 -24.24 -10.31
C ASN A 176 -5.95 -24.07 -8.86
N VAL A 177 -6.67 -23.00 -8.61
CA VAL A 177 -7.44 -22.77 -7.39
C VAL A 177 -8.90 -23.01 -7.72
N THR A 178 -9.52 -23.95 -7.05
CA THR A 178 -10.92 -24.32 -7.24
C THR A 178 -11.80 -23.81 -6.12
N HIS A 179 -11.25 -23.71 -4.90
CA HIS A 179 -11.94 -23.17 -3.75
C HIS A 179 -11.70 -21.66 -3.65
N TYR A 180 -12.74 -20.90 -3.40
CA TYR A 180 -12.68 -19.44 -3.33
C TYR A 180 -13.50 -18.92 -2.15
N LYS A 181 -13.15 -17.73 -1.67
CA LYS A 181 -13.90 -17.09 -0.59
C LYS A 181 -15.32 -16.77 -1.04
N LEU A 182 -16.30 -17.33 -0.35
CA LEU A 182 -17.71 -17.04 -0.59
C LEU A 182 -18.03 -15.63 -0.06
N ILE A 183 -18.44 -14.71 -0.93
CA ILE A 183 -18.73 -13.32 -0.58
C ILE A 183 -20.22 -13.17 -0.33
N ASP A 184 -20.57 -12.35 0.69
CA ASP A 184 -21.95 -11.98 1.05
C ASP A 184 -22.86 -13.16 1.50
N THR A 185 -22.30 -14.35 1.76
CA THR A 185 -23.05 -15.52 2.24
C THR A 185 -23.02 -15.68 3.76
N TYR A 186 -22.10 -14.99 4.44
CA TYR A 186 -21.89 -15.12 5.88
C TYR A 186 -22.43 -13.91 6.64
N ASP A 187 -23.39 -14.15 7.55
CA ASP A 187 -23.98 -13.10 8.37
C ASP A 187 -23.13 -12.84 9.63
N TYR A 188 -22.28 -11.81 9.58
CA TYR A 188 -21.43 -11.37 10.70
C TYR A 188 -22.20 -10.65 11.81
N SER A 189 -23.46 -10.30 11.62
CA SER A 189 -24.28 -9.66 12.67
C SER A 189 -24.81 -10.68 13.69
N LYS A 190 -24.85 -11.95 13.34
CA LYS A 190 -25.30 -13.04 14.19
C LYS A 190 -24.28 -13.35 15.27
N ILE A 191 -24.68 -13.30 16.53
CA ILE A 191 -23.84 -13.68 17.66
C ILE A 191 -23.70 -15.20 17.70
N ARG A 192 -22.49 -15.71 17.50
CA ARG A 192 -22.13 -17.11 17.61
C ARG A 192 -21.17 -17.33 18.75
N THR A 193 -21.26 -18.50 19.37
CA THR A 193 -20.35 -18.95 20.44
C THR A 193 -19.79 -20.32 20.07
N TYR A 194 -18.80 -20.83 20.80
CA TYR A 194 -18.27 -22.18 20.58
C TYR A 194 -19.34 -23.28 20.82
N LEU A 195 -20.47 -22.97 21.44
CA LEU A 195 -21.62 -23.88 21.60
C LEU A 195 -22.68 -23.72 20.50
N THR A 196 -22.59 -22.73 19.63
CA THR A 196 -23.55 -22.49 18.56
C THR A 196 -23.30 -23.46 17.42
N PRO A 197 -24.26 -24.34 17.05
CA PRO A 197 -24.13 -25.15 15.86
C PRO A 197 -24.03 -24.26 14.61
N LEU A 198 -23.13 -24.57 13.72
CA LEU A 198 -23.05 -23.91 12.42
C LEU A 198 -23.93 -24.63 11.41
N THR A 199 -24.47 -23.90 10.45
CA THR A 199 -25.13 -24.48 9.28
C THR A 199 -24.10 -25.04 8.30
N GLU A 200 -24.53 -25.89 7.37
CA GLU A 200 -23.64 -26.45 6.35
C GLU A 200 -23.03 -25.35 5.47
N GLU A 201 -23.80 -24.29 5.17
CA GLU A 201 -23.31 -23.14 4.41
C GLU A 201 -22.25 -22.35 5.20
N GLU A 202 -22.44 -22.19 6.52
CA GLU A 202 -21.45 -21.53 7.39
C GLU A 202 -20.15 -22.35 7.48
N GLU A 203 -20.26 -23.66 7.52
CA GLU A 203 -19.09 -24.56 7.49
C GLU A 203 -18.39 -24.59 6.13
N ALA A 204 -19.15 -24.60 5.03
CA ALA A 204 -18.60 -24.50 3.67
C ALA A 204 -17.84 -23.18 3.46
N TYR A 205 -18.34 -22.07 4.04
CA TYR A 205 -17.65 -20.80 4.06
C TYR A 205 -16.27 -20.93 4.74
N CYS A 206 -16.24 -21.45 5.98
CA CYS A 206 -15.00 -21.64 6.74
C CYS A 206 -14.02 -22.61 6.06
N TYR A 207 -14.56 -23.67 5.41
CA TYR A 207 -13.79 -24.63 4.63
C TYR A 207 -13.06 -23.94 3.46
N ASN A 208 -13.81 -23.15 2.68
CA ASN A 208 -13.29 -22.48 1.50
C ASN A 208 -12.20 -21.46 1.84
N ASP A 209 -12.27 -20.75 2.98
CA ASP A 209 -11.29 -19.76 3.37
C ASP A 209 -9.90 -20.39 3.56
N VAL A 210 -9.77 -21.53 4.21
CA VAL A 210 -8.47 -22.18 4.40
C VAL A 210 -8.07 -23.07 3.23
N ARG A 211 -9.04 -23.73 2.58
CA ARG A 211 -8.77 -24.60 1.44
C ARG A 211 -8.28 -23.80 0.23
N GLY A 212 -8.96 -22.69 -0.11
CA GLY A 212 -8.57 -21.79 -1.16
C GLY A 212 -7.20 -21.14 -0.90
N LEU A 213 -6.93 -20.74 0.35
CA LEU A 213 -5.60 -20.25 0.72
C LEU A 213 -4.51 -21.30 0.53
N CYS A 214 -4.78 -22.55 0.94
CA CYS A 214 -3.84 -23.66 0.76
C CYS A 214 -3.52 -23.91 -0.73
N GLU A 215 -4.53 -23.86 -1.59
CA GLU A 215 -4.37 -23.98 -3.05
C GLU A 215 -3.55 -22.80 -3.64
N CYS A 216 -3.79 -21.57 -3.17
CA CYS A 216 -2.97 -20.41 -3.55
C CYS A 216 -1.49 -20.63 -3.22
N ILE A 217 -1.18 -21.09 -2.02
CA ILE A 217 0.18 -21.38 -1.59
C ILE A 217 0.77 -22.52 -2.44
N ARG A 218 0.01 -23.59 -2.70
CA ARG A 218 0.44 -24.68 -3.59
C ARG A 218 0.77 -24.17 -5.00
N SER A 219 -0.05 -23.27 -5.54
CA SER A 219 0.24 -22.61 -6.82
C SER A 219 1.60 -21.89 -6.80
N ARG A 220 1.88 -21.13 -5.73
CA ARG A 220 3.19 -20.46 -5.56
C ARG A 220 4.35 -21.42 -5.41
N MET A 221 4.14 -22.56 -4.77
CA MET A 221 5.15 -23.61 -4.57
C MET A 221 5.57 -24.32 -5.87
N LYS A 222 4.86 -24.14 -6.99
CA LYS A 222 5.33 -24.60 -8.31
C LYS A 222 6.63 -23.94 -8.76
N ASN A 223 6.85 -22.69 -8.36
CA ASN A 223 8.02 -21.88 -8.75
C ASN A 223 9.00 -21.60 -7.59
N ASP A 224 8.56 -21.83 -6.36
CA ASP A 224 9.33 -21.56 -5.14
C ASP A 224 9.16 -22.72 -4.15
N THR A 225 10.14 -22.85 -3.24
CA THR A 225 9.94 -23.62 -2.01
C THR A 225 9.55 -22.69 -0.88
N LEU A 226 9.05 -23.21 0.24
CA LEU A 226 8.74 -22.38 1.42
C LEU A 226 9.97 -21.65 1.98
N SER A 227 11.20 -22.13 1.69
CA SER A 227 12.44 -21.44 2.06
C SER A 227 12.80 -20.29 1.12
N THR A 228 12.39 -20.32 -0.15
CA THR A 228 12.74 -19.32 -1.16
C THR A 228 11.62 -18.31 -1.42
N MET A 229 10.40 -18.67 -1.06
CA MET A 229 9.23 -17.80 -1.21
C MET A 229 9.40 -16.52 -0.37
N PRO A 230 9.32 -15.34 -0.99
CA PRO A 230 9.43 -14.06 -0.26
C PRO A 230 8.29 -13.87 0.76
N MET A 231 8.55 -13.07 1.78
CA MET A 231 7.53 -12.72 2.78
C MET A 231 6.49 -11.72 2.28
N THR A 232 6.81 -10.97 1.22
CA THR A 232 5.96 -9.90 0.68
C THR A 232 5.95 -9.92 -0.84
N SER A 233 4.91 -9.35 -1.46
CA SER A 233 4.79 -9.21 -2.91
C SER A 233 5.98 -8.43 -3.52
N THR A 234 6.43 -7.37 -2.87
CA THR A 234 7.60 -6.59 -3.28
C THR A 234 8.91 -7.38 -3.16
N GLY A 235 8.93 -8.42 -2.33
CA GLY A 235 10.08 -9.32 -2.19
C GLY A 235 10.44 -10.06 -3.47
N TYR A 236 9.46 -10.38 -4.32
CA TYR A 236 9.68 -10.98 -5.65
C TYR A 236 10.43 -10.00 -6.55
N VAL A 237 9.94 -8.77 -6.65
CA VAL A 237 10.57 -7.72 -7.47
C VAL A 237 12.00 -7.44 -7.01
N ARG A 238 12.20 -7.32 -5.69
CA ARG A 238 13.53 -7.13 -5.12
C ARG A 238 14.45 -8.32 -5.43
N ARG A 239 13.94 -9.56 -5.44
CA ARG A 239 14.68 -10.77 -5.82
C ARG A 239 15.14 -10.68 -7.28
N ASP A 240 14.24 -10.31 -8.19
CA ASP A 240 14.51 -10.22 -9.63
C ASP A 240 15.53 -9.10 -9.93
N MET A 241 15.34 -7.91 -9.36
CA MET A 241 16.30 -6.80 -9.47
C MET A 241 17.68 -7.19 -8.91
N ARG A 242 17.74 -7.90 -7.78
CA ARG A 242 18.99 -8.38 -7.20
C ARG A 242 19.67 -9.43 -8.09
N ALA A 243 18.90 -10.33 -8.70
CA ALA A 243 19.40 -11.31 -9.63
C ALA A 243 20.04 -10.65 -10.86
N ALA A 244 19.43 -9.59 -11.39
CA ALA A 244 19.95 -8.82 -12.52
C ALA A 244 21.32 -8.20 -12.26
N VAL A 245 21.59 -7.73 -11.04
CA VAL A 245 22.87 -7.09 -10.66
C VAL A 245 23.85 -8.04 -9.97
N LYS A 246 23.43 -9.31 -9.74
CA LYS A 246 24.27 -10.31 -9.07
C LYS A 246 25.55 -10.59 -9.88
N GLY A 247 26.71 -10.56 -9.21
CA GLY A 247 28.00 -10.80 -9.83
C GLY A 247 28.61 -9.61 -10.58
N ASP A 248 27.87 -8.52 -10.78
CA ASP A 248 28.38 -7.31 -11.39
C ASP A 248 29.24 -6.51 -10.40
N LYS A 249 30.58 -6.62 -10.56
CA LYS A 249 31.54 -5.90 -9.73
C LYS A 249 31.46 -4.39 -9.91
N LYS A 250 31.22 -3.93 -11.15
CA LYS A 250 31.13 -2.49 -11.47
C LYS A 250 29.91 -1.88 -10.78
N TYR A 251 28.75 -2.51 -10.91
CA TYR A 251 27.53 -2.10 -10.20
C TYR A 251 27.73 -2.07 -8.68
N ARG A 252 28.36 -3.12 -8.13
CA ARG A 252 28.62 -3.21 -6.69
C ARG A 252 29.57 -2.13 -6.18
N THR A 253 30.58 -1.78 -6.96
CA THR A 253 31.49 -0.68 -6.65
C THR A 253 30.75 0.66 -6.67
N LEU A 254 29.95 0.90 -7.69
CA LEU A 254 29.11 2.10 -7.80
C LEU A 254 28.17 2.25 -6.61
N PHE A 255 27.45 1.18 -6.24
CA PHE A 255 26.55 1.17 -5.08
C PHE A 255 27.25 1.55 -3.77
N ARG A 256 28.48 1.04 -3.57
CA ARG A 256 29.28 1.35 -2.38
C ARG A 256 29.84 2.77 -2.39
N ASN A 257 30.28 3.23 -3.54
CA ASN A 257 30.80 4.59 -3.70
C ASN A 257 29.70 5.67 -3.51
N ASN A 258 28.45 5.30 -3.80
CA ASN A 258 27.28 6.15 -3.58
C ASN A 258 26.67 5.97 -2.17
N ALA A 259 27.39 5.41 -1.23
CA ALA A 259 26.91 5.24 0.14
C ALA A 259 26.65 6.62 0.77
N LEU A 260 25.50 6.73 1.44
CA LEU A 260 25.15 7.91 2.23
C LEU A 260 25.64 7.72 3.67
N ASP A 261 26.19 8.75 4.27
CA ASP A 261 26.35 8.86 5.72
C ASP A 261 25.03 9.20 6.39
N ALA A 262 25.01 9.33 7.72
CA ALA A 262 23.79 9.57 8.48
C ALA A 262 23.14 10.93 8.15
N ASP A 263 23.95 11.97 7.96
CA ASP A 263 23.46 13.32 7.67
C ASP A 263 22.84 13.37 6.27
N LEU A 264 23.54 12.87 5.25
CA LEU A 264 23.03 12.81 3.87
C LEU A 264 21.81 11.91 3.73
N TYR A 265 21.77 10.78 4.45
CA TYR A 265 20.59 9.92 4.45
C TYR A 265 19.39 10.64 5.08
N THR A 266 19.59 11.34 6.20
CA THR A 266 18.54 12.14 6.83
C THR A 266 18.07 13.26 5.92
N MET A 267 18.97 13.99 5.26
CA MET A 267 18.59 14.99 4.26
C MET A 267 17.81 14.37 3.09
N CYS A 268 18.23 13.22 2.57
CA CYS A 268 17.48 12.51 1.51
C CYS A 268 16.07 12.10 1.97
N ARG A 269 15.90 11.70 3.22
CA ARG A 269 14.58 11.38 3.81
C ARG A 269 13.69 12.61 3.94
N ASP A 270 14.26 13.73 4.38
CA ASP A 270 13.52 14.99 4.51
C ASP A 270 13.15 15.56 3.13
N ALA A 271 14.01 15.41 2.13
CA ALA A 271 13.74 15.76 0.74
C ALA A 271 12.72 14.84 0.07
N PHE A 272 12.59 13.58 0.53
CA PHE A 272 11.67 12.62 -0.10
C PHE A 272 10.22 13.09 0.00
N ARG A 273 9.57 13.20 -1.15
CA ARG A 273 8.14 13.44 -1.31
C ARG A 273 7.57 12.39 -2.26
N GLY A 274 6.36 11.91 -1.99
CA GLY A 274 5.62 11.03 -2.90
C GLY A 274 5.10 11.76 -4.14
N GLY A 275 4.08 11.21 -4.76
CA GLY A 275 3.32 11.86 -5.82
C GLY A 275 2.60 13.11 -5.32
N ASP A 276 2.30 14.00 -6.25
CA ASP A 276 1.60 15.24 -5.96
C ASP A 276 0.09 15.02 -6.11
N THR A 277 -0.67 15.32 -5.07
CA THR A 277 -2.12 15.14 -5.05
C THR A 277 -2.75 16.35 -4.41
N HIS A 278 -3.62 17.05 -5.16
CA HIS A 278 -4.29 18.24 -4.66
C HIS A 278 -5.50 18.60 -5.51
N ALA A 279 -6.45 19.35 -4.93
CA ALA A 279 -7.56 19.95 -5.61
C ALA A 279 -7.35 21.46 -5.74
N ASN A 280 -7.66 22.02 -6.87
CA ASN A 280 -7.68 23.48 -7.03
C ASN A 280 -8.81 24.06 -6.19
N ILE A 281 -8.46 25.02 -5.34
CA ILE A 281 -9.41 25.62 -4.40
C ILE A 281 -10.56 26.35 -5.11
N ASP A 282 -10.27 26.96 -6.27
CA ASP A 282 -11.26 27.70 -7.04
C ASP A 282 -12.37 26.80 -7.63
N TYR A 283 -12.13 25.49 -7.70
CA TYR A 283 -13.11 24.49 -8.11
C TYR A 283 -13.61 23.60 -6.98
N SER A 284 -13.09 23.77 -5.77
CA SER A 284 -13.45 22.93 -4.63
C SER A 284 -14.83 23.30 -4.08
N ASN A 285 -15.57 22.27 -3.60
CA ASN A 285 -16.94 22.39 -3.06
C ASN A 285 -18.02 22.84 -4.06
N GLN A 286 -17.72 22.80 -5.35
CA GLN A 286 -18.64 23.16 -6.43
C GLN A 286 -18.93 21.95 -7.31
N LEU A 287 -20.12 21.91 -7.92
CA LEU A 287 -20.43 20.96 -8.99
C LEU A 287 -19.83 21.48 -10.30
N ILE A 288 -18.90 20.73 -10.85
CA ILE A 288 -18.20 21.09 -12.09
C ILE A 288 -18.71 20.17 -13.19
N HIS A 289 -19.03 20.76 -14.33
CA HIS A 289 -19.48 20.05 -15.53
C HIS A 289 -18.32 19.84 -16.51
N ASP A 290 -18.42 18.77 -17.30
CA ASP A 290 -17.56 18.49 -18.45
C ASP A 290 -16.06 18.48 -18.11
N VAL A 291 -15.70 17.65 -17.13
CA VAL A 291 -14.31 17.48 -16.69
C VAL A 291 -13.65 16.33 -17.45
N THR A 292 -12.55 16.63 -18.14
CA THR A 292 -11.69 15.62 -18.80
C THR A 292 -10.61 15.13 -17.86
N SER A 293 -10.28 13.85 -17.94
CA SER A 293 -9.19 13.20 -17.19
C SER A 293 -8.17 12.61 -18.13
N LYS A 294 -6.90 12.95 -17.91
CA LYS A 294 -5.73 12.33 -18.56
C LYS A 294 -4.84 11.67 -17.53
N ASP A 295 -4.20 10.56 -17.90
CA ASP A 295 -3.32 9.78 -17.02
C ASP A 295 -1.99 9.49 -17.71
N GLU A 296 -0.87 9.72 -16.99
CA GLU A 296 0.48 9.43 -17.48
C GLU A 296 0.77 7.93 -17.33
N ASN A 297 0.98 7.24 -18.45
CA ASN A 297 1.21 5.80 -18.48
C ASN A 297 2.47 5.42 -17.67
N SER A 298 2.27 4.91 -16.45
CA SER A 298 3.33 4.39 -15.59
C SER A 298 4.43 5.43 -15.29
N ALA A 299 4.08 6.59 -14.71
CA ALA A 299 4.94 7.75 -14.47
C ALA A 299 6.27 7.42 -13.76
N TYR A 300 6.27 6.65 -12.65
CA TYR A 300 7.52 6.27 -11.98
C TYR A 300 8.43 5.39 -12.85
N PRO A 301 7.94 4.33 -13.53
CA PRO A 301 8.72 3.60 -14.53
C PRO A 301 9.22 4.48 -15.67
N ALA A 302 8.42 5.45 -16.13
CA ALA A 302 8.83 6.41 -17.15
C ALA A 302 10.02 7.24 -16.68
N ALA A 303 9.94 7.79 -15.46
CA ALA A 303 11.06 8.50 -14.84
C ALA A 303 12.29 7.59 -14.72
N MET A 304 12.15 6.34 -14.25
CA MET A 304 13.27 5.39 -14.13
C MET A 304 13.98 5.11 -15.45
N MET A 305 13.26 5.14 -16.56
CA MET A 305 13.82 4.84 -17.88
C MET A 305 14.47 6.05 -18.55
N MET A 306 13.89 7.24 -18.40
CA MET A 306 14.20 8.41 -19.25
C MET A 306 14.94 9.53 -18.52
N ASP A 307 14.94 9.57 -17.17
CA ASP A 307 15.54 10.68 -16.44
C ASP A 307 16.91 10.32 -15.82
N LEU A 308 17.56 11.32 -15.22
CA LEU A 308 18.89 11.20 -14.65
C LEU A 308 18.84 11.18 -13.11
N TYR A 309 19.89 10.60 -12.50
CA TYR A 309 19.98 10.30 -11.08
C TYR A 309 21.37 10.61 -10.51
N PRO A 310 21.49 10.91 -9.19
CA PRO A 310 22.78 11.05 -8.54
C PRO A 310 23.56 9.73 -8.58
N GLN A 311 24.68 9.68 -9.29
CA GLN A 311 25.47 8.47 -9.54
C GLN A 311 26.88 8.49 -8.94
N THR A 312 27.25 9.57 -8.25
CA THR A 312 28.51 9.66 -7.50
C THR A 312 28.22 9.96 -6.03
N ALA A 313 29.22 9.76 -5.16
CA ALA A 313 29.12 10.24 -3.79
C ALA A 313 28.81 11.72 -3.76
N PHE A 314 27.93 12.13 -2.85
CA PHE A 314 27.64 13.53 -2.65
C PHE A 314 28.87 14.26 -2.06
N PHE A 315 29.18 15.41 -2.61
CA PHE A 315 30.23 16.28 -2.09
C PHE A 315 29.69 17.69 -1.84
N LYS A 316 30.14 18.31 -0.76
CA LYS A 316 29.69 19.65 -0.38
C LYS A 316 30.27 20.69 -1.31
N ILE A 317 29.44 21.62 -1.77
CA ILE A 317 29.86 22.79 -2.59
C ILE A 317 29.55 24.10 -1.89
N LYS A 318 30.26 25.17 -2.30
CA LYS A 318 30.00 26.50 -1.81
C LYS A 318 28.79 27.14 -2.48
N VAL A 319 28.00 27.92 -1.76
CA VAL A 319 26.85 28.64 -2.31
C VAL A 319 27.27 29.54 -3.48
N SER A 320 28.45 30.19 -3.40
CA SER A 320 29.00 30.96 -4.51
C SER A 320 29.24 30.12 -5.79
N THR A 321 29.56 28.84 -5.66
CA THR A 321 29.70 27.95 -6.83
C THR A 321 28.35 27.72 -7.47
N PHE A 322 27.31 27.43 -6.66
CA PHE A 322 25.95 27.25 -7.15
C PHE A 322 25.41 28.50 -7.87
N LEU A 323 25.68 29.69 -7.33
CA LEU A 323 25.16 30.93 -7.91
C LEU A 323 25.92 31.39 -9.20
N ASN A 324 27.16 30.94 -9.40
CA ASN A 324 28.03 31.44 -10.47
C ASN A 324 28.41 30.41 -11.52
N ARG A 325 27.92 29.17 -11.42
CA ARG A 325 28.22 28.08 -12.38
C ARG A 325 26.96 27.41 -12.84
N ASP A 326 26.98 26.91 -14.06
CA ASP A 326 25.97 25.96 -14.51
C ASP A 326 26.11 24.65 -13.72
N MET A 327 25.04 24.25 -13.06
CA MET A 327 24.95 23.02 -12.24
C MET A 327 24.05 21.98 -12.88
N SER A 328 23.68 22.11 -14.15
CA SER A 328 22.74 21.22 -14.85
C SER A 328 23.21 19.75 -14.94
N GLU A 329 24.53 19.52 -14.84
CA GLU A 329 25.11 18.18 -14.81
C GLU A 329 25.09 17.52 -13.41
N TYR A 330 24.58 18.23 -12.39
CA TYR A 330 24.62 17.78 -11.00
C TYR A 330 23.24 17.68 -10.39
N ALA A 331 22.98 16.56 -9.74
CA ALA A 331 21.90 16.41 -8.78
C ALA A 331 22.28 17.17 -7.49
N LEU A 332 21.45 18.07 -7.03
CA LEU A 332 21.72 18.85 -5.83
C LEU A 332 20.75 18.50 -4.70
N LEU A 333 21.30 18.37 -3.49
CA LEU A 333 20.56 18.22 -2.26
C LEU A 333 20.85 19.44 -1.39
N MET A 334 19.80 20.22 -1.04
CA MET A 334 19.95 21.56 -0.47
C MET A 334 19.10 21.75 0.77
N GLU A 335 19.65 22.40 1.80
CA GLU A 335 18.88 22.97 2.91
C GLU A 335 18.66 24.46 2.63
N VAL A 336 17.40 24.85 2.45
CA VAL A 336 17.02 26.19 1.98
C VAL A 336 16.00 26.81 2.92
N ARG A 337 16.21 28.10 3.24
CA ARG A 337 15.21 28.96 3.87
C ARG A 337 14.77 30.00 2.86
N PHE A 338 13.49 30.12 2.64
CA PHE A 338 12.83 31.18 1.91
C PHE A 338 12.22 32.17 2.91
N THR A 339 12.32 33.47 2.64
CA THR A 339 11.64 34.51 3.41
C THR A 339 10.65 35.24 2.51
N ASP A 340 9.50 35.60 3.08
CA ASP A 340 8.42 36.33 2.41
C ASP A 340 8.00 35.71 1.10
N ILE A 341 7.57 34.45 1.18
CA ILE A 341 7.20 33.56 0.04
C ILE A 341 5.70 33.54 -0.17
N GLU A 342 5.26 33.64 -1.43
CA GLU A 342 3.85 33.66 -1.84
C GLU A 342 3.64 32.87 -3.14
N TYR A 343 2.63 31.99 -3.18
CA TYR A 343 2.26 31.24 -4.37
C TYR A 343 1.72 32.17 -5.45
N ILE A 344 2.22 32.02 -6.67
CA ILE A 344 1.82 32.75 -7.87
C ILE A 344 1.56 31.85 -9.08
N GLY A 345 1.55 30.52 -8.86
CA GLY A 345 1.33 29.58 -9.95
C GLY A 345 -0.06 29.72 -10.57
N ASN A 346 -0.15 29.46 -11.87
CA ASN A 346 -1.35 29.66 -12.67
C ASN A 346 -2.36 28.47 -12.61
N CYS A 347 -1.97 27.34 -12.00
CA CYS A 347 -2.82 26.12 -12.02
C CYS A 347 -3.63 25.91 -10.73
N GLY A 348 -3.59 26.82 -9.76
CA GLY A 348 -4.32 26.70 -8.50
C GLY A 348 -3.90 25.52 -7.61
N ILE A 349 -2.76 24.87 -7.89
CA ILE A 349 -2.24 23.70 -7.16
C ILE A 349 -0.90 24.07 -6.50
N PRO A 350 -0.88 24.54 -5.24
CA PRO A 350 0.37 24.93 -4.57
C PRO A 350 1.28 23.71 -4.33
N TYR A 351 2.61 23.89 -4.52
CA TYR A 351 3.55 22.78 -4.44
C TYR A 351 4.03 22.45 -3.03
N ILE A 352 4.31 23.43 -2.19
CA ILE A 352 4.98 23.25 -0.90
C ILE A 352 4.03 22.60 0.12
N ALA A 353 4.28 21.35 0.49
CA ALA A 353 3.55 20.69 1.57
C ALA A 353 4.06 21.15 2.95
N LEU A 354 3.15 21.63 3.82
CA LEU A 354 3.48 22.07 5.19
C LEU A 354 4.18 20.97 5.99
N ALA A 355 3.74 19.71 5.86
CA ALA A 355 4.32 18.56 6.55
C ALA A 355 5.78 18.25 6.15
N LYS A 356 6.30 18.88 5.08
CA LYS A 356 7.68 18.76 4.61
C LYS A 356 8.56 19.94 4.98
N CYS A 357 7.99 20.95 5.61
CA CYS A 357 8.76 22.07 6.13
C CYS A 357 9.41 21.69 7.47
N LYS A 358 10.73 21.86 7.59
CA LYS A 358 11.45 21.68 8.86
C LYS A 358 11.05 22.77 9.87
N LYS A 359 10.90 23.99 9.38
CA LYS A 359 10.42 25.14 10.14
C LYS A 359 9.57 26.04 9.27
N TYR A 360 8.65 26.76 9.89
CA TYR A 360 7.78 27.71 9.20
C TYR A 360 7.26 28.78 10.17
N SER A 361 6.88 29.94 9.62
CA SER A 361 6.31 31.05 10.39
C SER A 361 4.87 30.78 10.84
N VAL A 362 4.44 31.46 11.90
CA VAL A 362 3.08 31.32 12.46
C VAL A 362 2.01 31.89 11.52
N ASP A 363 2.35 32.96 10.81
CA ASP A 363 1.48 33.71 9.90
C ASP A 363 1.23 33.03 8.53
N LYS A 364 1.62 31.77 8.39
CA LYS A 364 1.40 31.01 7.15
C LYS A 364 -0.07 30.90 6.78
N VAL A 365 -0.33 30.96 5.48
CA VAL A 365 -1.64 30.64 4.86
C VAL A 365 -1.51 29.29 4.16
N VAL A 366 -2.47 28.41 4.41
CA VAL A 366 -2.37 27.00 3.99
C VAL A 366 -3.67 26.56 3.30
N ASP A 367 -3.53 26.10 2.06
CA ASP A 367 -4.59 25.43 1.30
C ASP A 367 -4.49 23.93 1.49
N ASN A 368 -5.37 23.34 2.29
CA ASN A 368 -5.47 21.89 2.53
C ASN A 368 -4.10 21.19 2.69
N GLY A 369 -3.24 21.76 3.55
CA GLY A 369 -1.89 21.27 3.83
C GLY A 369 -0.80 21.74 2.87
N ARG A 370 -1.10 22.63 1.91
CA ARG A 370 -0.14 23.28 1.00
C ARG A 370 0.01 24.75 1.33
N ILE A 371 1.24 25.23 1.31
CA ILE A 371 1.56 26.62 1.62
C ILE A 371 1.17 27.53 0.46
N LEU A 372 0.34 28.53 0.73
CA LEU A 372 0.07 29.66 -0.17
C LEU A 372 1.01 30.83 0.13
N LYS A 373 1.22 31.12 1.41
CA LYS A 373 2.05 32.25 1.85
C LYS A 373 2.68 31.98 3.20
N ALA A 374 3.89 32.50 3.43
CA ALA A 374 4.56 32.47 4.73
C ALA A 374 5.68 33.53 4.79
N SER A 375 5.90 34.12 5.98
CA SER A 375 7.04 35.01 6.21
C SER A 375 8.37 34.25 6.15
N PHE A 376 8.42 32.97 6.52
CA PHE A 376 9.55 32.09 6.23
C PHE A 376 9.21 30.63 6.23
N LEU A 377 10.01 29.84 5.48
CA LEU A 377 9.98 28.38 5.41
C LEU A 377 11.41 27.82 5.34
N GLU A 378 11.69 26.73 6.05
CA GLU A 378 12.91 25.93 5.89
C GLU A 378 12.58 24.54 5.37
N LEU A 379 13.29 24.11 4.33
CA LEU A 379 13.05 22.82 3.63
C LEU A 379 14.38 22.16 3.23
N ILE A 380 14.35 20.83 3.11
CA ILE A 380 15.36 20.11 2.34
C ILE A 380 14.77 19.80 0.97
N LEU A 381 15.51 20.13 -0.08
CA LEU A 381 15.06 20.10 -1.47
C LEU A 381 16.07 19.37 -2.36
N THR A 382 15.55 18.69 -3.39
CA THR A 382 16.34 18.40 -4.59
C THR A 382 16.42 19.65 -5.46
N ASP A 383 17.37 19.69 -6.40
CA ASP A 383 17.41 20.73 -7.45
C ASP A 383 16.10 20.82 -8.25
N ILE A 384 15.44 19.69 -8.47
CA ILE A 384 14.16 19.61 -9.16
C ILE A 384 13.07 20.31 -8.36
N ASP A 385 12.95 19.99 -7.04
CA ASP A 385 11.98 20.63 -6.17
C ASP A 385 12.24 22.12 -6.01
N TYR A 386 13.52 22.52 -5.92
CA TYR A 386 13.93 23.93 -5.89
C TYR A 386 13.47 24.69 -7.13
N LYS A 387 13.66 24.08 -8.32
CA LYS A 387 13.20 24.66 -9.59
C LYS A 387 11.68 24.82 -9.65
N ILE A 388 10.90 23.83 -9.17
CA ILE A 388 9.44 23.95 -9.11
C ILE A 388 9.04 25.11 -8.20
N ILE A 389 9.61 25.18 -6.99
CA ILE A 389 9.29 26.24 -6.02
C ILE A 389 9.62 27.62 -6.58
N THR A 390 10.80 27.81 -7.16
CA THR A 390 11.20 29.13 -7.71
C THR A 390 10.42 29.51 -8.98
N THR A 391 9.75 28.55 -9.62
CA THR A 391 8.84 28.83 -10.73
C THR A 391 7.44 29.24 -10.25
N GLU A 392 6.92 28.60 -9.19
CA GLU A 392 5.53 28.74 -8.75
C GLU A 392 5.36 29.75 -7.61
N TYR A 393 6.44 30.14 -6.95
CA TYR A 393 6.39 31.07 -5.81
C TYR A 393 7.20 32.31 -6.06
N LYS A 394 6.61 33.45 -5.71
CA LYS A 394 7.32 34.73 -5.61
C LYS A 394 7.98 34.83 -4.24
N ILE A 395 9.29 34.93 -4.22
CA ILE A 395 10.09 35.20 -3.03
C ILE A 395 10.35 36.71 -2.99
N LYS A 396 9.72 37.44 -2.06
CA LYS A 396 9.86 38.87 -1.91
C LYS A 396 11.04 39.22 -0.99
N GLY A 397 11.43 38.30 -0.11
CA GLY A 397 12.60 38.42 0.76
C GLY A 397 13.83 37.70 0.17
N ASP A 398 14.58 37.03 1.03
CA ASP A 398 15.84 36.39 0.68
C ASP A 398 15.72 34.87 0.56
N ILE A 399 16.63 34.27 -0.19
CA ILE A 399 16.87 32.83 -0.26
C ILE A 399 18.18 32.53 0.45
N PHE A 400 18.10 31.88 1.61
CA PHE A 400 19.29 31.47 2.38
C PHE A 400 19.52 29.99 2.13
N ILE A 401 20.64 29.62 1.53
CA ILE A 401 21.06 28.25 1.33
C ILE A 401 22.13 27.95 2.38
N LYS A 402 21.83 27.04 3.28
CA LYS A 402 22.70 26.65 4.38
C LYS A 402 23.73 25.61 3.93
N ASP A 403 23.29 24.57 3.31
CA ASP A 403 24.12 23.47 2.83
C ASP A 403 23.70 23.04 1.43
N ILE A 404 24.69 22.77 0.58
CA ILE A 404 24.49 22.20 -0.76
C ILE A 404 25.44 21.04 -0.94
N TYR A 405 24.90 19.91 -1.37
CA TYR A 405 25.66 18.74 -1.77
C TYR A 405 25.35 18.42 -3.23
N ALA A 406 26.37 18.09 -4.00
CA ALA A 406 26.28 17.78 -5.41
C ALA A 406 26.70 16.33 -5.69
N SER A 407 26.05 15.71 -6.64
CA SER A 407 26.39 14.40 -7.20
C SER A 407 26.23 14.48 -8.72
N VAL A 408 27.11 13.85 -9.49
CA VAL A 408 27.03 13.88 -10.95
C VAL A 408 25.79 13.10 -11.42
N TYR A 409 25.04 13.68 -12.34
CA TYR A 409 23.90 13.05 -12.97
C TYR A 409 24.31 11.98 -13.99
N ALA A 410 23.69 10.81 -13.93
CA ALA A 410 23.72 9.81 -14.99
C ALA A 410 22.45 8.95 -14.96
N PRO A 411 22.13 8.19 -16.00
CA PRO A 411 20.98 7.29 -16.02
C PRO A 411 21.13 6.14 -15.02
N LEU A 412 20.02 5.51 -14.64
CA LEU A 412 20.04 4.25 -13.89
C LEU A 412 20.76 3.15 -14.69
N SER A 413 21.33 2.18 -13.98
CA SER A 413 21.96 1.01 -14.62
C SER A 413 20.99 0.30 -15.56
N ASP A 414 21.46 -0.05 -16.75
CA ASP A 414 20.67 -0.80 -17.75
C ASP A 414 20.12 -2.10 -17.19
N LYS A 415 20.83 -2.75 -16.23
CA LYS A 415 20.33 -3.96 -15.57
C LYS A 415 19.05 -3.72 -14.78
N ILE A 416 18.92 -2.56 -14.14
CA ILE A 416 17.69 -2.16 -13.44
C ILE A 416 16.63 -1.76 -14.46
N LYS A 417 16.99 -0.96 -15.47
CA LYS A 417 16.07 -0.56 -16.54
C LYS A 417 15.49 -1.75 -17.30
N ASN A 418 16.29 -2.79 -17.54
CA ASN A 418 15.83 -4.01 -18.21
C ASN A 418 14.75 -4.76 -17.41
N ILE A 419 14.82 -4.79 -16.08
CA ILE A 419 13.76 -5.36 -15.23
C ILE A 419 12.47 -4.52 -15.33
N VAL A 420 12.59 -3.19 -15.32
CA VAL A 420 11.43 -2.30 -15.54
C VAL A 420 10.76 -2.61 -16.88
N MET A 421 11.56 -2.73 -17.93
CA MET A 421 11.05 -3.04 -19.27
C MET A 421 10.49 -4.46 -19.41
N GLU A 422 11.07 -5.44 -18.73
CA GLU A 422 10.53 -6.81 -18.69
C GLU A 422 9.10 -6.82 -18.13
N TYR A 423 8.89 -6.13 -16.99
CA TYR A 423 7.54 -6.03 -16.41
C TYR A 423 6.59 -5.20 -17.27
N TYR A 424 7.08 -4.12 -17.87
CA TYR A 424 6.26 -3.27 -18.73
C TYR A 424 5.81 -3.99 -20.00
N ARG A 425 6.72 -4.69 -20.68
CA ARG A 425 6.41 -5.51 -21.87
C ARG A 425 5.42 -6.61 -21.51
N GLY A 426 5.66 -7.32 -20.41
CA GLY A 426 4.74 -8.36 -19.93
C GLY A 426 3.33 -7.82 -19.62
N LYS A 427 3.23 -6.67 -18.95
CA LYS A 427 1.94 -5.97 -18.71
C LYS A 427 1.28 -5.59 -20.02
N THR A 428 2.03 -5.02 -20.97
CA THR A 428 1.49 -4.48 -22.24
C THR A 428 0.96 -5.58 -23.14
N LEU A 429 1.68 -6.70 -23.26
CA LEU A 429 1.26 -7.86 -24.05
C LEU A 429 0.00 -8.55 -23.48
N LEU A 430 -0.23 -8.46 -22.17
CA LEU A 430 -1.37 -9.12 -21.51
C LEU A 430 -2.60 -8.21 -21.40
N LYS A 431 -2.48 -6.92 -21.76
CA LYS A 431 -3.58 -5.96 -21.62
C LYS A 431 -4.70 -6.28 -22.59
N GLY A 432 -5.93 -6.47 -22.06
CA GLY A 432 -7.14 -6.76 -22.84
C GLY A 432 -7.46 -8.27 -22.98
N ASP A 433 -6.58 -9.15 -22.57
CA ASP A 433 -6.85 -10.60 -22.53
C ASP A 433 -7.46 -10.95 -21.18
N SER A 434 -8.78 -11.12 -21.14
CA SER A 434 -9.53 -11.48 -19.94
C SER A 434 -9.12 -12.85 -19.36
N SER A 435 -8.63 -13.77 -20.20
CA SER A 435 -8.16 -15.09 -19.76
C SER A 435 -6.82 -15.03 -19.01
N LYS A 436 -6.08 -13.93 -19.13
CA LYS A 436 -4.77 -13.69 -18.50
C LYS A 436 -4.77 -12.51 -17.55
N ILE A 437 -5.91 -12.12 -17.05
CA ILE A 437 -6.07 -10.97 -16.13
C ILE A 437 -5.15 -11.09 -14.90
N TYR A 438 -4.93 -12.31 -14.40
CA TYR A 438 -4.02 -12.59 -13.31
C TYR A 438 -2.56 -12.22 -13.64
N GLU A 439 -2.04 -12.73 -14.76
CA GLU A 439 -0.67 -12.46 -15.18
C GLU A 439 -0.47 -10.97 -15.47
N TYR A 440 -1.47 -10.32 -16.07
CA TYR A 440 -1.50 -8.87 -16.26
C TYR A 440 -1.37 -8.13 -14.94
N ASN A 441 -2.22 -8.44 -13.94
CA ASN A 441 -2.20 -7.80 -12.63
C ASN A 441 -0.87 -8.04 -11.89
N LYS A 442 -0.31 -9.24 -12.00
CA LYS A 442 0.99 -9.58 -11.43
C LYS A 442 2.10 -8.72 -12.04
N LYS A 443 2.17 -8.59 -13.37
CA LYS A 443 3.15 -7.74 -14.05
C LYS A 443 2.95 -6.25 -13.75
N LYS A 444 1.69 -5.78 -13.70
CA LYS A 444 1.35 -4.40 -13.31
C LYS A 444 1.82 -4.08 -11.89
N ASN A 445 1.52 -4.96 -10.92
CA ASN A 445 1.93 -4.76 -9.53
C ASN A 445 3.45 -4.86 -9.37
N SER A 446 4.12 -5.75 -10.09
CA SER A 446 5.58 -5.86 -10.11
C SER A 446 6.23 -4.58 -10.67
N LEU A 447 5.71 -4.05 -11.77
CA LEU A 447 6.18 -2.79 -12.35
C LEU A 447 6.09 -1.63 -11.36
N ASN A 448 4.94 -1.45 -10.71
CA ASN A 448 4.75 -0.39 -9.71
C ASN A 448 5.65 -0.59 -8.48
N SER A 449 5.98 -1.84 -8.14
CA SER A 449 6.85 -2.17 -6.99
C SER A 449 8.33 -1.91 -7.26
N THR A 450 8.78 -1.73 -8.51
CA THR A 450 10.19 -1.44 -8.83
C THR A 450 10.66 -0.15 -8.17
N PHE A 451 9.87 0.91 -8.30
CA PHE A 451 10.10 2.17 -7.60
C PHE A 451 10.03 2.02 -6.07
N GLY A 452 8.97 1.35 -5.55
CA GLY A 452 8.77 1.16 -4.11
C GLY A 452 9.96 0.48 -3.43
N CYS A 453 10.67 -0.42 -4.13
CA CYS A 453 11.87 -1.05 -3.61
C CYS A 453 13.04 -0.06 -3.41
N MET A 454 13.10 1.03 -4.17
CA MET A 454 14.17 2.02 -4.08
C MET A 454 14.00 3.02 -2.94
N VAL A 455 12.75 3.22 -2.46
CA VAL A 455 12.44 4.15 -1.34
C VAL A 455 12.19 3.42 -0.02
N MET A 456 12.56 2.14 0.08
CA MET A 456 12.47 1.42 1.36
C MET A 456 13.39 2.08 2.40
N ARG A 457 12.81 2.43 3.55
CA ARG A 457 13.57 3.00 4.67
C ARG A 457 14.63 2.02 5.16
N ILE A 458 15.86 2.52 5.32
CA ILE A 458 17.01 1.74 5.85
C ILE A 458 16.95 1.69 7.37
N ASP A 459 16.47 2.77 7.99
CA ASP A 459 16.37 3.00 9.44
C ASP A 459 15.01 2.58 10.02
N GLN A 460 14.47 1.44 9.57
CA GLN A 460 13.21 0.93 10.12
C GLN A 460 13.36 0.58 11.59
N THR A 461 12.40 0.99 12.40
CA THR A 461 12.32 0.58 13.80
C THR A 461 12.15 -0.93 13.90
N GLU A 462 12.85 -1.55 14.83
CA GLU A 462 12.68 -2.96 15.15
C GLU A 462 11.61 -3.09 16.24
N VAL A 463 10.60 -3.92 15.99
CA VAL A 463 9.55 -4.22 16.95
C VAL A 463 9.77 -5.64 17.44
N ALA A 464 10.04 -5.78 18.75
CA ALA A 464 10.15 -7.06 19.42
C ALA A 464 8.91 -7.30 20.31
N TYR A 465 8.40 -8.52 20.31
CA TYR A 465 7.33 -8.94 21.18
C TYR A 465 7.91 -9.81 22.30
N ASN A 466 7.52 -9.53 23.55
CA ASN A 466 7.89 -10.33 24.70
C ASN A 466 6.76 -11.33 25.01
N GLY A 467 6.97 -12.60 24.70
CA GLY A 467 5.96 -13.64 24.91
C GLY A 467 5.60 -13.94 26.37
N GLN A 468 6.40 -13.47 27.35
CA GLN A 468 6.10 -13.64 28.78
C GLN A 468 5.20 -12.52 29.31
N THR A 469 5.48 -11.28 28.90
CA THR A 469 4.74 -10.09 29.38
C THR A 469 3.57 -9.71 28.46
N GLY A 470 3.60 -10.15 27.20
CA GLY A 470 2.63 -9.74 26.17
C GLY A 470 2.88 -8.32 25.63
N LEU A 471 4.00 -7.68 25.99
CA LEU A 471 4.31 -6.30 25.64
C LEU A 471 5.19 -6.23 24.39
N TYR A 472 5.10 -5.10 23.68
CA TYR A 472 5.94 -4.77 22.56
C TYR A 472 7.03 -3.78 22.96
N GLU A 473 8.25 -4.01 22.50
CA GLU A 473 9.36 -3.08 22.60
C GLU A 473 9.70 -2.55 21.23
N VAL A 474 9.66 -1.23 21.07
CA VAL A 474 10.06 -0.57 19.82
C VAL A 474 11.47 -0.02 20.00
N LYS A 475 12.42 -0.52 19.21
CA LYS A 475 13.82 -0.08 19.21
C LYS A 475 14.12 0.71 17.96
N THR A 476 14.54 1.96 18.14
CA THR A 476 15.10 2.74 17.05
C THR A 476 16.58 2.36 16.88
N PRO A 477 16.98 1.82 15.73
CA PRO A 477 18.36 1.42 15.52
C PRO A 477 19.27 2.64 15.42
N ASP A 478 20.52 2.48 15.82
CA ASP A 478 21.55 3.47 15.54
C ASP A 478 21.71 3.63 14.02
N LEU A 479 21.60 4.86 13.54
CA LEU A 479 21.56 5.14 12.11
C LEU A 479 22.91 4.87 11.43
N GLU A 480 24.03 5.29 12.06
CA GLU A 480 25.37 5.10 11.47
C GLU A 480 25.72 3.62 11.37
N GLU A 481 25.47 2.85 12.44
CA GLU A 481 25.68 1.42 12.45
C GLU A 481 24.81 0.72 11.40
N THR A 482 23.55 1.13 11.29
CA THR A 482 22.57 0.56 10.34
C THR A 482 22.99 0.81 8.90
N LEU A 483 23.38 2.03 8.57
CA LEU A 483 23.89 2.37 7.23
C LEU A 483 25.18 1.62 6.92
N SER A 484 26.12 1.52 7.88
CA SER A 484 27.34 0.74 7.72
C SER A 484 27.05 -0.73 7.41
N LYS A 485 26.12 -1.36 8.17
CA LYS A 485 25.67 -2.75 7.91
C LYS A 485 25.00 -2.88 6.56
N PHE A 486 24.13 -1.90 6.18
CA PHE A 486 23.41 -1.88 4.93
C PHE A 486 24.35 -1.91 3.71
N TYR A 487 25.32 -1.01 3.64
CA TYR A 487 26.23 -0.90 2.49
C TYR A 487 27.28 -2.03 2.44
N LYS A 488 27.62 -2.63 3.58
CA LYS A 488 28.49 -3.83 3.65
C LYS A 488 27.76 -5.11 3.21
N SER A 489 26.47 -5.20 3.43
CA SER A 489 25.67 -6.39 3.11
C SER A 489 25.64 -6.67 1.61
N ARG A 490 25.85 -7.95 1.22
CA ARG A 490 25.72 -8.40 -0.18
C ARG A 490 24.27 -8.47 -0.66
N ASN A 491 23.32 -8.40 0.25
CA ASN A 491 21.88 -8.46 -0.07
C ASN A 491 21.28 -7.10 -0.41
N ASN A 492 21.98 -6.01 -0.13
CA ASN A 492 21.56 -4.65 -0.43
C ASN A 492 22.28 -4.14 -1.68
N PHE A 493 21.54 -3.47 -2.55
CA PHE A 493 22.02 -3.12 -3.88
C PHE A 493 21.28 -1.91 -4.48
N LEU A 494 20.25 -1.35 -3.81
CA LEU A 494 19.47 -0.20 -4.26
C LEU A 494 19.86 1.03 -3.44
N SER A 495 20.16 2.13 -4.11
CA SER A 495 20.51 3.41 -3.51
C SER A 495 19.25 4.22 -3.22
N TYR A 496 19.04 4.61 -1.97
CA TYR A 496 17.85 5.34 -1.50
C TYR A 496 17.66 6.68 -2.24
N GLN A 497 18.75 7.41 -2.49
CA GLN A 497 18.74 8.68 -3.21
C GLN A 497 18.16 8.55 -4.63
N HIS A 498 18.32 7.43 -5.32
CA HIS A 498 17.68 7.23 -6.63
C HIS A 498 16.17 7.32 -6.53
N GLY A 499 15.57 6.72 -5.49
CA GLY A 499 14.13 6.79 -5.25
C GLY A 499 13.62 8.20 -4.97
N VAL A 500 14.42 9.04 -4.29
CA VAL A 500 14.09 10.45 -4.05
C VAL A 500 13.98 11.21 -5.38
N TRP A 501 14.95 11.03 -6.28
CA TRP A 501 14.94 11.68 -7.61
C TRP A 501 13.90 11.09 -8.56
N ILE A 502 13.56 9.79 -8.45
CA ILE A 502 12.46 9.21 -9.26
C ILE A 502 11.16 9.96 -9.00
N THR A 503 10.82 10.18 -7.72
CA THR A 503 9.60 10.93 -7.40
C THR A 503 9.68 12.41 -7.73
N ALA A 504 10.86 13.04 -7.60
CA ALA A 504 11.06 14.43 -7.98
C ALA A 504 10.87 14.62 -9.50
N ASN A 505 11.44 13.74 -10.30
CA ASN A 505 11.27 13.74 -11.77
C ASN A 505 9.80 13.52 -12.17
N ALA A 506 9.10 12.56 -11.56
CA ALA A 506 7.69 12.34 -11.82
C ALA A 506 6.84 13.58 -11.46
N ARG A 507 7.11 14.24 -10.32
CA ARG A 507 6.46 15.52 -9.99
C ARG A 507 6.75 16.61 -11.02
N MET A 508 7.99 16.73 -11.50
CA MET A 508 8.33 17.70 -12.54
C MET A 508 7.58 17.46 -13.84
N ARG A 509 7.39 16.16 -14.23
CA ARG A 509 6.60 15.79 -15.42
C ARG A 509 5.15 16.24 -15.27
N LEU A 510 4.53 15.94 -14.12
CA LEU A 510 3.18 16.38 -13.80
C LEU A 510 3.09 17.91 -13.78
N ARG A 511 4.04 18.62 -13.11
CA ARG A 511 4.02 20.08 -13.00
C ARG A 511 4.11 20.80 -14.34
N LYS A 512 4.90 20.30 -15.27
CA LYS A 512 4.95 20.86 -16.64
C LYS A 512 3.56 20.86 -17.30
N MET A 513 2.80 19.78 -17.13
CA MET A 513 1.44 19.71 -17.68
C MET A 513 0.47 20.63 -16.94
N LEU A 514 0.57 20.71 -15.58
CA LEU A 514 -0.25 21.62 -14.80
C LEU A 514 -0.02 23.08 -15.20
N TRP A 515 1.23 23.47 -15.48
CA TRP A 515 1.55 24.85 -15.93
C TRP A 515 1.00 25.16 -17.32
N GLU A 516 1.00 24.18 -18.23
CA GLU A 516 0.50 24.35 -19.62
C GLU A 516 -1.03 24.37 -19.67
N VAL A 517 -1.72 23.55 -18.86
CA VAL A 517 -3.19 23.55 -18.73
C VAL A 517 -3.67 24.81 -17.98
N GLY A 518 -2.89 25.27 -16.98
CA GLY A 518 -3.13 26.52 -16.28
C GLY A 518 -4.36 26.52 -15.38
N GLU A 519 -5.15 27.61 -15.45
CA GLU A 519 -6.30 27.85 -14.57
C GLU A 519 -7.44 26.84 -14.70
N ASP A 520 -7.50 26.11 -15.81
CA ASP A 520 -8.50 25.06 -16.04
C ASP A 520 -8.25 23.76 -15.27
N VAL A 521 -7.12 23.65 -14.56
CA VAL A 521 -6.83 22.49 -13.71
C VAL A 521 -7.79 22.43 -12.53
N VAL A 522 -8.54 21.34 -12.44
CA VAL A 522 -9.51 21.07 -11.36
C VAL A 522 -8.86 20.24 -10.24
N TYR A 523 -8.08 19.22 -10.61
CA TYR A 523 -7.51 18.25 -9.65
C TYR A 523 -6.32 17.51 -10.26
N CYS A 524 -5.35 17.18 -9.44
CA CYS A 524 -4.27 16.28 -9.85
C CYS A 524 -4.02 15.16 -8.83
N ASP A 525 -3.51 14.02 -9.31
CA ASP A 525 -3.14 12.89 -8.45
C ASP A 525 -2.00 12.09 -9.06
N THR A 526 -0.78 12.37 -8.59
CA THR A 526 0.46 11.63 -8.91
C THR A 526 0.82 11.64 -10.41
N ASP A 527 -0.01 11.06 -11.25
CA ASP A 527 0.14 10.82 -12.68
C ASP A 527 -1.12 11.17 -13.48
N SER A 528 -2.11 11.79 -12.86
CA SER A 528 -3.35 12.20 -13.53
C SER A 528 -3.69 13.67 -13.32
N ILE A 529 -4.31 14.26 -14.34
CA ILE A 529 -4.83 15.62 -14.34
C ILE A 529 -6.31 15.58 -14.72
N LYS A 530 -7.13 16.33 -13.98
CA LYS A 530 -8.53 16.57 -14.28
C LYS A 530 -8.70 18.05 -14.54
N TYR A 531 -9.30 18.40 -15.68
CA TYR A 531 -9.36 19.78 -16.16
C TYR A 531 -10.65 20.06 -16.94
N LYS A 532 -10.96 21.35 -17.10
CA LYS A 532 -12.06 21.86 -17.95
C LYS A 532 -11.51 22.33 -19.32
N GLY A 533 -12.41 22.51 -20.25
CA GLY A 533 -12.04 23.02 -21.56
C GLY A 533 -11.37 22.01 -22.48
N ASP A 534 -10.90 22.51 -23.63
CA ASP A 534 -10.18 21.71 -24.63
C ASP A 534 -8.69 22.04 -24.60
N HIS A 535 -7.89 21.08 -24.18
CA HIS A 535 -6.42 21.14 -24.11
C HIS A 535 -5.74 20.01 -24.88
N GLU A 536 -6.45 19.36 -25.81
CA GLU A 536 -5.93 18.22 -26.57
C GLU A 536 -4.62 18.53 -27.32
N ASP A 537 -4.48 19.72 -27.86
CA ASP A 537 -3.25 20.13 -28.57
C ASP A 537 -2.03 20.18 -27.63
N ILE A 538 -2.20 20.57 -26.37
CA ILE A 538 -1.14 20.58 -25.35
C ILE A 538 -0.67 19.14 -25.10
N PHE A 539 -1.61 18.22 -24.84
CA PHE A 539 -1.30 16.81 -24.58
C PHE A 539 -0.69 16.14 -25.82
N LYS A 540 -1.19 16.44 -27.02
CA LYS A 540 -0.65 15.92 -28.29
C LYS A 540 0.81 16.34 -28.47
N LYS A 541 1.11 17.62 -28.34
CA LYS A 541 2.48 18.15 -28.45
C LYS A 541 3.40 17.50 -27.41
N ARG A 542 2.93 17.40 -26.18
CA ARG A 542 3.70 16.76 -25.10
C ARG A 542 3.96 15.29 -25.39
N ASN A 543 2.97 14.56 -25.90
CA ASN A 543 3.09 13.16 -26.25
C ASN A 543 4.09 12.94 -27.40
N GLU A 544 4.18 13.84 -28.39
CA GLU A 544 5.20 13.79 -29.44
C GLU A 544 6.62 13.89 -28.86
N GLU A 545 6.84 14.76 -27.87
CA GLU A 545 8.13 14.86 -27.17
C GLU A 545 8.44 13.59 -26.37
N ILE A 546 7.45 13.03 -25.66
CA ILE A 546 7.59 11.81 -24.87
C ILE A 546 7.89 10.61 -25.77
N ILE A 547 7.21 10.46 -26.90
CA ILE A 547 7.48 9.39 -27.87
C ILE A 547 8.95 9.40 -28.27
N LYS A 548 9.49 10.56 -28.66
CA LYS A 548 10.90 10.68 -29.03
C LYS A 548 11.84 10.28 -27.89
N GLN A 549 11.60 10.78 -26.68
CA GLN A 549 12.40 10.43 -25.51
C GLN A 549 12.31 8.93 -25.17
N ALA A 550 11.12 8.35 -25.28
CA ALA A 550 10.88 6.94 -24.99
C ALA A 550 11.55 6.02 -26.04
N GLU A 551 11.55 6.40 -27.31
CA GLU A 551 12.26 5.68 -28.38
C GLU A 551 13.77 5.70 -28.14
N GLU A 552 14.36 6.86 -27.82
CA GLU A 552 15.77 7.00 -27.49
C GLU A 552 16.17 6.17 -26.27
N ALA A 553 15.29 6.07 -25.26
CA ALA A 553 15.52 5.30 -24.02
C ALA A 553 15.13 3.82 -24.12
N GLY A 554 14.50 3.37 -25.22
CA GLY A 554 13.93 2.03 -25.33
C GLY A 554 12.74 1.77 -24.38
N ALA A 555 12.02 2.83 -24.00
CA ALA A 555 10.94 2.85 -23.00
C ALA A 555 9.55 2.64 -23.63
N TYR A 556 9.42 1.64 -24.48
CA TYR A 556 8.18 1.30 -25.16
C TYR A 556 7.96 -0.20 -25.27
N ALA A 557 6.72 -0.60 -25.52
CA ALA A 557 6.34 -2.00 -25.69
C ALA A 557 5.19 -2.11 -26.71
N GLU A 558 5.17 -3.22 -27.42
CA GLU A 558 4.13 -3.57 -28.38
C GLU A 558 3.03 -4.39 -27.72
N THR A 559 1.79 -4.07 -28.02
CA THR A 559 0.60 -4.85 -27.62
C THR A 559 0.42 -6.05 -28.55
N ILE A 560 -0.45 -6.99 -28.16
CA ILE A 560 -0.72 -8.20 -28.97
C ILE A 560 -1.29 -7.87 -30.37
N ASP A 561 -1.94 -6.72 -30.52
CA ASP A 561 -2.52 -6.23 -31.78
C ASP A 561 -1.58 -5.29 -32.56
N GLY A 562 -0.30 -5.24 -32.17
CA GLY A 562 0.75 -4.50 -32.91
C GLY A 562 0.82 -3.00 -32.62
N ARG A 563 0.03 -2.47 -31.67
CA ARG A 563 0.12 -1.06 -31.27
C ARG A 563 1.28 -0.84 -30.31
N ILE A 564 2.00 0.26 -30.49
CA ILE A 564 3.08 0.64 -29.59
C ILE A 564 2.52 1.47 -28.44
N LYS A 565 2.92 1.14 -27.21
CA LYS A 565 2.64 1.89 -25.99
C LYS A 565 3.95 2.40 -25.41
N TYR A 566 3.97 3.69 -25.08
CA TYR A 566 5.13 4.38 -24.53
C TYR A 566 4.96 4.65 -23.03
N LEU A 567 6.04 4.50 -22.26
CA LEU A 567 6.07 4.95 -20.87
C LEU A 567 6.02 6.49 -20.83
N GLY A 568 5.24 7.01 -19.92
CA GLY A 568 5.09 8.46 -19.75
C GLY A 568 4.09 9.13 -20.70
N TYR A 569 3.49 8.37 -21.63
CA TYR A 569 2.48 8.90 -22.56
C TYR A 569 1.19 9.24 -21.81
N TRP A 570 0.61 10.41 -22.08
CA TRP A 570 -0.66 10.85 -21.53
C TRP A 570 -1.83 10.24 -22.30
N ASP A 571 -2.44 9.21 -21.73
CA ASP A 571 -3.62 8.53 -22.26
C ASP A 571 -4.91 9.20 -21.74
N ASP A 572 -6.02 9.06 -22.50
CA ASP A 572 -7.36 9.38 -22.00
C ASP A 572 -7.73 8.44 -20.87
N ASP A 573 -8.12 9.01 -19.71
CA ASP A 573 -8.57 8.26 -18.52
C ASP A 573 -10.08 8.33 -18.35
N GLY A 574 -10.74 9.39 -18.82
CA GLY A 574 -12.19 9.51 -18.80
C GLY A 574 -12.71 10.92 -19.01
N PHE A 575 -14.04 10.99 -19.20
CA PHE A 575 -14.81 12.20 -19.26
C PHE A 575 -15.94 12.13 -18.23
N TYR A 576 -16.07 13.15 -17.40
CA TYR A 576 -17.00 13.23 -16.29
C TYR A 576 -17.98 14.37 -16.50
N PRO A 577 -19.26 14.07 -16.87
CA PRO A 577 -20.30 15.09 -17.00
C PRO A 577 -20.51 15.91 -15.73
N GLU A 578 -20.26 15.30 -14.57
CA GLU A 578 -20.34 15.93 -13.26
C GLU A 578 -19.15 15.47 -12.40
N PHE A 579 -18.50 16.42 -11.78
CA PHE A 579 -17.38 16.20 -10.87
C PHE A 579 -17.46 17.15 -9.68
N LYS A 580 -17.15 16.69 -8.46
CA LYS A 580 -17.09 17.51 -7.26
C LYS A 580 -15.97 17.04 -6.36
N THR A 581 -15.15 17.97 -5.88
CA THR A 581 -14.03 17.69 -4.97
C THR A 581 -14.05 18.56 -3.73
N LEU A 582 -13.47 18.06 -2.64
CA LEU A 582 -13.24 18.79 -1.38
C LEU A 582 -11.75 18.72 -0.94
N GLY A 583 -10.88 18.29 -1.85
CA GLY A 583 -9.44 18.18 -1.56
C GLY A 583 -8.85 16.84 -1.95
N ALA A 584 -7.58 16.61 -1.57
CA ALA A 584 -6.83 15.41 -1.90
C ALA A 584 -7.55 14.13 -1.47
N LYS A 585 -7.76 13.19 -2.42
CA LYS A 585 -8.47 11.92 -2.20
C LYS A 585 -9.89 12.08 -1.63
N LYS A 586 -10.55 13.18 -1.96
CA LYS A 586 -11.94 13.48 -1.58
C LYS A 586 -12.70 14.04 -2.78
N TYR A 587 -13.21 13.17 -3.67
CA TYR A 587 -13.99 13.57 -4.83
C TYR A 587 -15.03 12.53 -5.23
N VAL A 588 -16.08 13.00 -5.91
CA VAL A 588 -17.19 12.21 -6.45
C VAL A 588 -17.42 12.65 -7.88
N TYR A 589 -17.75 11.74 -8.77
CA TYR A 589 -17.97 12.02 -10.17
C TYR A 589 -18.98 11.08 -10.81
N ARG A 590 -19.61 11.55 -11.88
CA ARG A 590 -20.50 10.75 -12.73
C ARG A 590 -19.74 10.31 -13.97
N GLU A 591 -19.84 9.04 -14.32
CA GLU A 591 -19.27 8.52 -15.56
C GLU A 591 -20.22 7.53 -16.24
N TYR A 592 -20.04 7.32 -17.54
CA TYR A 592 -20.77 6.31 -18.29
C TYR A 592 -20.14 4.93 -18.11
N ASP A 593 -20.90 3.98 -17.57
CA ASP A 593 -20.51 2.59 -17.44
C ASP A 593 -20.99 1.79 -18.66
N ALA A 594 -20.10 1.52 -19.60
CA ALA A 594 -20.42 0.80 -20.84
C ALA A 594 -20.95 -0.61 -20.60
N ASN A 595 -20.52 -1.28 -19.51
CA ASN A 595 -20.98 -2.64 -19.17
C ASN A 595 -22.44 -2.62 -18.68
N LYS A 596 -22.83 -1.56 -18.01
CA LYS A 596 -24.21 -1.38 -17.49
C LYS A 596 -25.09 -0.56 -18.41
N ASN A 597 -24.52 0.01 -19.47
CA ASN A 597 -25.17 0.90 -20.41
C ASN A 597 -25.92 2.05 -19.72
N LYS A 598 -25.32 2.65 -18.68
CA LYS A 598 -25.89 3.76 -17.91
C LYS A 598 -24.82 4.61 -17.22
N TYR A 599 -25.21 5.81 -16.85
CA TYR A 599 -24.40 6.65 -15.98
C TYR A 599 -24.44 6.11 -14.54
N VAL A 600 -23.27 6.08 -13.91
CA VAL A 600 -23.07 5.69 -12.50
C VAL A 600 -22.28 6.76 -11.78
N VAL A 601 -22.52 6.89 -10.48
CA VAL A 601 -21.74 7.80 -9.63
C VAL A 601 -20.66 6.99 -8.92
N LYS A 602 -19.44 7.46 -9.03
CA LYS A 602 -18.26 6.89 -8.37
C LYS A 602 -17.66 7.87 -7.38
N SER A 603 -16.97 7.36 -6.39
CA SER A 603 -16.30 8.17 -5.37
C SER A 603 -14.89 7.68 -5.06
N THR A 604 -14.03 8.61 -4.71
CA THR A 604 -12.73 8.35 -4.10
C THR A 604 -12.62 9.22 -2.85
N ILE A 605 -12.89 8.60 -1.71
CA ILE A 605 -12.89 9.27 -0.40
C ILE A 605 -12.05 8.42 0.54
N ALA A 606 -10.95 8.99 1.05
CA ALA A 606 -10.13 8.31 2.06
C ALA A 606 -10.97 8.03 3.31
N GLY A 607 -11.06 6.76 3.74
CA GLY A 607 -11.92 6.32 4.85
C GLY A 607 -13.31 5.83 4.45
N VAL A 608 -13.63 5.79 3.14
CA VAL A 608 -14.87 5.20 2.64
C VAL A 608 -14.55 4.14 1.60
N SER A 609 -15.13 2.95 1.74
CA SER A 609 -14.96 1.90 0.74
C SER A 609 -15.66 2.28 -0.58
N LYS A 610 -15.10 1.82 -1.70
CA LYS A 610 -15.73 2.08 -3.02
C LYS A 610 -17.17 1.54 -3.10
N LYS A 611 -17.48 0.42 -2.42
CA LYS A 611 -18.83 -0.20 -2.39
C LYS A 611 -19.80 0.70 -1.61
N ALA A 612 -19.41 1.16 -0.41
CA ALA A 612 -20.24 2.05 0.41
C ALA A 612 -20.46 3.42 -0.26
N GLY A 613 -19.39 4.01 -0.80
CA GLY A 613 -19.49 5.27 -1.55
C GLY A 613 -20.36 5.14 -2.78
N ALA A 614 -20.21 4.09 -3.58
CA ALA A 614 -21.07 3.86 -4.74
C ALA A 614 -22.54 3.66 -4.35
N LYS A 615 -22.83 2.91 -3.28
CA LYS A 615 -24.19 2.74 -2.77
C LYS A 615 -24.80 4.10 -2.41
N PHE A 616 -24.12 4.88 -1.58
CA PHE A 616 -24.60 6.16 -1.11
C PHE A 616 -24.80 7.18 -2.26
N PHE A 617 -23.77 7.40 -3.09
CA PHE A 617 -23.81 8.44 -4.11
C PHE A 617 -24.65 8.08 -5.35
N ASN A 618 -24.95 6.81 -5.62
CA ASN A 618 -25.95 6.47 -6.63
C ASN A 618 -27.39 6.77 -6.18
N GLU A 619 -27.64 6.94 -4.87
CA GLU A 619 -28.93 7.37 -4.32
C GLU A 619 -29.06 8.90 -4.30
N VAL A 620 -28.00 9.61 -3.84
CA VAL A 620 -28.07 11.08 -3.60
C VAL A 620 -27.44 11.92 -4.71
N GLY A 621 -26.77 11.30 -5.69
CA GLY A 621 -26.09 11.99 -6.79
C GLY A 621 -24.75 12.63 -6.37
N VAL A 622 -24.07 13.27 -7.34
CA VAL A 622 -22.80 14.00 -7.11
C VAL A 622 -23.03 15.19 -6.17
N ASP A 623 -24.18 15.83 -6.28
CA ASP A 623 -24.56 16.98 -5.44
C ASP A 623 -24.73 16.61 -3.95
N GLY A 624 -25.01 15.34 -3.64
CA GLY A 624 -25.02 14.82 -2.27
C GLY A 624 -23.66 14.80 -1.59
N PHE A 625 -22.57 15.10 -2.31
CA PHE A 625 -21.24 15.25 -1.73
C PHE A 625 -21.09 16.63 -1.07
N LYS A 626 -21.54 16.75 0.19
CA LYS A 626 -21.58 18.00 0.96
C LYS A 626 -20.85 17.85 2.30
N ILE A 627 -20.24 18.94 2.76
CA ILE A 627 -19.65 19.01 4.11
C ILE A 627 -20.75 18.81 5.15
N GLY A 628 -20.50 17.95 6.14
CA GLY A 628 -21.46 17.58 7.19
C GLY A 628 -22.32 16.37 6.86
N GLU A 629 -22.38 15.93 5.61
CA GLU A 629 -23.11 14.71 5.20
C GLU A 629 -22.43 13.44 5.76
N THR A 630 -23.24 12.46 6.17
CA THR A 630 -22.75 11.25 6.82
C THR A 630 -23.08 10.00 6.02
N ILE A 631 -22.05 9.29 5.60
CA ILE A 631 -22.13 7.96 4.98
C ILE A 631 -22.15 6.93 6.09
N LYS A 632 -23.28 6.24 6.25
CA LYS A 632 -23.44 5.12 7.20
C LYS A 632 -22.73 3.89 6.67
N ASP A 633 -22.18 3.08 7.58
CA ASP A 633 -21.48 1.85 7.24
C ASP A 633 -20.45 2.06 6.12
N SER A 634 -19.46 2.92 6.41
CA SER A 634 -18.51 3.41 5.41
C SER A 634 -17.66 2.30 4.76
N GLY A 635 -17.75 1.07 5.31
CA GLY A 635 -16.92 -0.08 4.89
C GLY A 635 -15.45 0.07 5.29
N HIS A 636 -15.16 0.99 6.22
CA HIS A 636 -13.84 1.15 6.83
C HIS A 636 -13.88 0.63 8.26
N LEU A 637 -13.37 -0.58 8.45
CA LEU A 637 -13.33 -1.22 9.75
C LEU A 637 -12.26 -0.58 10.64
N THR A 638 -12.68 -0.05 11.78
CA THR A 638 -11.77 0.44 12.82
C THR A 638 -11.46 -0.69 13.79
N ALA A 639 -10.17 -0.93 14.04
CA ALA A 639 -9.70 -1.95 14.96
C ALA A 639 -9.60 -1.38 16.37
N TYR A 640 -10.29 -2.00 17.33
CA TYR A 640 -10.26 -1.67 18.74
C TYR A 640 -9.64 -2.81 19.56
N TYR A 641 -8.46 -2.57 20.10
CA TYR A 641 -7.72 -3.55 20.89
C TYR A 641 -8.08 -3.45 22.37
N ASN A 642 -8.30 -4.60 23.02
CA ASN A 642 -8.59 -4.76 24.45
C ASN A 642 -7.48 -5.58 25.14
N ASP A 643 -6.26 -5.05 25.15
CA ASP A 643 -5.08 -5.80 25.62
C ASP A 643 -4.98 -5.89 27.16
N ASP A 644 -5.52 -4.89 27.88
CA ASP A 644 -5.19 -4.66 29.28
C ASP A 644 -6.21 -5.23 30.27
N ASN A 645 -7.37 -5.69 29.80
CA ASN A 645 -8.46 -6.14 30.66
C ASN A 645 -8.80 -7.61 30.39
N ILE A 646 -8.56 -8.45 31.40
CA ILE A 646 -9.08 -9.82 31.42
C ILE A 646 -10.52 -9.74 31.91
N HIS A 647 -11.47 -9.99 31.05
CA HIS A 647 -12.88 -10.08 31.38
C HIS A 647 -13.39 -11.48 31.09
N THR A 648 -14.21 -11.99 31.99
CA THR A 648 -15.01 -13.21 31.73
C THR A 648 -16.41 -12.79 31.35
N ILE A 649 -16.86 -13.13 30.18
CA ILE A 649 -18.19 -12.79 29.66
C ILE A 649 -18.92 -14.09 29.33
N THR A 650 -20.16 -14.21 29.81
CA THR A 650 -21.02 -15.36 29.50
C THR A 650 -22.14 -14.91 28.56
N VAL A 651 -22.23 -15.54 27.42
CA VAL A 651 -23.26 -15.29 26.40
C VAL A 651 -23.79 -16.63 25.89
N ASN A 652 -25.11 -16.79 25.84
CA ASN A 652 -25.76 -18.03 25.36
C ASN A 652 -25.16 -19.31 25.99
N LYS A 653 -24.94 -19.30 27.31
CA LYS A 653 -24.32 -20.36 28.11
C LYS A 653 -22.83 -20.61 27.82
N ALA A 654 -22.22 -19.96 26.86
CA ALA A 654 -20.79 -20.03 26.62
C ALA A 654 -20.07 -18.96 27.43
N THR A 655 -18.97 -19.34 28.09
CA THR A 655 -18.12 -18.43 28.84
C THR A 655 -16.81 -18.20 28.15
N PHE A 656 -16.52 -16.95 27.86
CA PHE A 656 -15.29 -16.52 27.21
C PHE A 656 -14.44 -15.73 28.21
N THR A 657 -13.16 -16.01 28.23
CA THR A 657 -12.18 -15.18 28.93
C THR A 657 -11.41 -14.38 27.90
N THR A 658 -11.54 -13.05 27.95
CA THR A 658 -10.77 -12.18 27.09
C THR A 658 -9.40 -11.97 27.69
N ALA A 659 -8.37 -12.29 26.96
CA ALA A 659 -7.02 -11.98 27.39
C ALA A 659 -6.36 -10.96 26.44
N SER A 660 -6.79 -10.88 25.24
CA SER A 660 -6.57 -9.82 24.25
C SER A 660 -7.45 -10.15 23.05
N ASN A 661 -7.97 -9.14 22.45
CA ASN A 661 -8.76 -9.29 21.24
C ASN A 661 -8.77 -7.98 20.46
N VAL A 662 -9.24 -8.06 19.23
CA VAL A 662 -9.49 -6.89 18.40
C VAL A 662 -10.92 -6.95 17.89
N ALA A 663 -11.73 -5.97 18.26
CA ALA A 663 -13.04 -5.78 17.67
C ALA A 663 -12.93 -4.89 16.44
N LEU A 664 -13.43 -5.39 15.30
CA LEU A 664 -13.55 -4.61 14.07
C LEU A 664 -14.95 -4.02 14.00
N ILE A 665 -15.04 -2.71 13.94
CA ILE A 665 -16.31 -1.99 13.91
C ILE A 665 -16.36 -1.15 12.65
N ASP A 666 -17.41 -1.34 11.84
CA ASP A 666 -17.72 -0.45 10.74
C ASP A 666 -18.26 0.87 11.28
N GLY A 667 -17.64 1.96 10.88
CA GLY A 667 -17.97 3.28 11.35
C GLY A 667 -18.70 4.11 10.30
N ASN A 668 -19.44 5.09 10.78
CA ASN A 668 -19.97 6.16 9.93
C ASN A 668 -18.85 7.12 9.54
N TYR A 669 -18.89 7.62 8.34
CA TYR A 669 -17.95 8.63 7.85
C TYR A 669 -18.69 9.93 7.59
N THR A 670 -18.36 10.98 8.35
CA THR A 670 -18.89 12.33 8.08
C THR A 670 -17.92 13.09 7.18
N ILE A 671 -18.42 13.59 6.07
CA ILE A 671 -17.65 14.37 5.10
C ILE A 671 -17.27 15.69 5.77
N GLY A 672 -15.97 15.92 5.95
CA GLY A 672 -15.47 17.11 6.64
C GLY A 672 -14.18 17.63 6.05
N VAL A 673 -13.90 18.90 6.34
CA VAL A 673 -12.64 19.59 6.08
C VAL A 673 -12.21 20.31 7.37
N THR A 674 -10.96 20.78 7.43
CA THR A 674 -10.49 21.56 8.59
C THR A 674 -11.14 22.95 8.59
N THR A 675 -11.26 23.58 9.77
CA THR A 675 -11.85 24.91 9.91
C THR A 675 -11.07 25.93 9.08
N GLU A 676 -9.73 25.89 9.10
CA GLU A 676 -8.88 26.79 8.32
C GLU A 676 -9.10 26.66 6.82
N TYR A 677 -9.36 25.43 6.36
CA TYR A 677 -9.65 25.19 4.94
C TYR A 677 -11.06 25.64 4.57
N LEU A 678 -12.03 25.49 5.48
CA LEU A 678 -13.38 25.98 5.27
C LEU A 678 -13.40 27.52 5.09
N ASP A 679 -12.71 28.26 5.97
CA ASP A 679 -12.58 29.71 5.87
C ASP A 679 -11.95 30.15 4.53
N LEU A 680 -11.02 29.35 4.01
CA LEU A 680 -10.39 29.61 2.72
C LEU A 680 -11.31 29.35 1.55
N LEU A 681 -12.10 28.24 1.61
CA LEU A 681 -13.12 27.90 0.63
C LEU A 681 -14.21 28.98 0.53
N GLU A 682 -14.71 29.49 1.66
CA GLU A 682 -15.71 30.56 1.69
C GLU A 682 -15.20 31.85 1.03
N LYS A 683 -13.92 32.18 1.25
CA LYS A 683 -13.28 33.33 0.59
C LYS A 683 -13.11 33.12 -0.92
N ALA A 684 -12.78 31.91 -1.35
CA ALA A 684 -12.62 31.61 -2.77
C ALA A 684 -13.99 31.68 -3.49
N LEU A 685 -15.06 31.15 -2.89
CA LEU A 685 -16.42 31.21 -3.42
C LEU A 685 -16.93 32.65 -3.52
N ALA A 686 -16.75 33.47 -2.46
CA ALA A 686 -17.15 34.89 -2.46
C ALA A 686 -16.43 35.67 -3.58
N LYS A 687 -15.17 35.41 -3.84
CA LYS A 687 -14.40 36.04 -4.92
C LYS A 687 -14.94 35.67 -6.31
N GLN A 688 -15.45 34.45 -6.49
CA GLN A 688 -16.07 34.03 -7.76
C GLN A 688 -17.41 34.69 -7.99
N GLU A 689 -18.25 34.75 -6.94
CA GLU A 689 -19.55 35.44 -7.03
C GLU A 689 -19.37 36.90 -7.42
N ASP A 690 -18.35 37.60 -6.90
CA ASP A 690 -18.01 38.98 -7.28
C ASP A 690 -17.62 39.10 -8.76
N LEU A 691 -16.93 38.08 -9.33
CA LEU A 691 -16.55 38.07 -10.75
C LEU A 691 -17.70 37.76 -11.70
N ASP A 692 -18.68 36.96 -11.28
CA ASP A 692 -19.88 36.65 -12.05
C ASP A 692 -20.88 37.83 -12.11
N TYR A 693 -20.72 38.86 -11.26
CA TYR A 693 -21.50 40.10 -11.26
C TYR A 693 -20.88 41.24 -12.10
N ILE A 694 -19.70 41.08 -12.65
CA ILE A 694 -18.98 42.04 -13.53
C ILE A 694 -19.04 41.55 -14.97
#